data_6b531dcd8daac6d99cbb33c78561dea9
#
_entry.id   6b531dcd8daac6d99cbb33c78561dea9
#
_cell.length_a   1.000
_cell.length_b   1.000
_cell.length_c   1.000
_cell.angle_alpha   90.00
_cell.angle_beta   90.00
_cell.angle_gamma   90.00
#
_symmetry.space_group_name_H-M   'P 1'
#
loop_
_entity.id
_entity.type
_entity.pdbx_description
1 polymer ?
#
loop_
_entity_poly.entity_id
_entity_poly.type
_entity_poly.pdbx_seq_one_letter_code
_entity_poly.pdbx_strand_id
1 'polypeptide(L)'
;MSERAEGAEGTAAAADGAAADLALLRRFEPVVCYTHGEQFFPTAVDGYLRRASLWTTVERRPPRRLAAEGALDAAGLVRAVAAAPDGGLYLRFTDQPLDGAAYRRWRHDRAAFRAPGRLTRVGLAARIVDACFDASLLLRGRMPGGATSIAAEKYRAMRAADDRFVYYGRVVRVGGYVVLNYWFFYAMNPWRSGFFGANDHEADWEQLFVYLSAEADGPLRPRWVAYAQHDFAGDDLRRRWDDPQLRRAGEHPLVFAGAGSHASYFEPGEYLMGVEPAALRPLRAAVGLVRQFWVERLGQGGADVPDAASGAAEQRADRGPDGGAGSAGSAGDVGDVGDVAALFSVPFVDYARGDGLRIGPGEANAWSPRLLDGEPGWVEGFRGLWGLDTRDPFGGERAPSGPKYNRDGTVRVSWYDPLGWAGLDKVSPPGAGARELEAALRGLESDRAALGARIEAQRTVLRRLALEPARSGRAGEPGAAAQRAAEQGLRDLVREASDLDERLAAGRVRLARLSAGDPGDPQAHLRHIHRPEPAVPERARLVELWSALSAGVLIAALGALIVLAPAGWPLAIVAVFGGVVVVEAAAQRRLIRVLLNVTIVLAIATALVLVKDYWQAVIVFALLAFLVSLVVQNLDELRRT
;
A
#
# COMPACT_ATOMS: atom_id res chain seq x y z
N MET A 1 44.67 -11.04 33.50
CA MET A 1 44.66 -9.58 33.20
C MET A 1 44.32 -9.30 31.70
N SER A 2 44.60 -10.22 30.77
CA SER A 2 44.32 -10.07 29.33
C SER A 2 42.83 -10.02 29.01
N GLU A 3 41.99 -10.90 29.54
CA GLU A 3 40.53 -10.93 29.25
C GLU A 3 39.76 -9.68 29.72
N ARG A 4 40.25 -8.99 30.79
CA ARG A 4 39.62 -7.73 31.23
C ARG A 4 39.99 -6.56 30.35
N ALA A 5 41.14 -6.58 29.69
CA ALA A 5 41.58 -5.53 28.79
C ALA A 5 40.83 -5.64 27.43
N GLU A 6 40.70 -6.82 26.88
CA GLU A 6 39.94 -7.08 25.64
C GLU A 6 38.43 -6.76 25.81
N GLY A 7 37.85 -7.06 26.97
CA GLY A 7 36.48 -6.68 27.28
C GLY A 7 36.27 -5.17 27.41
N ALA A 8 37.24 -4.42 27.89
CA ALA A 8 37.16 -2.97 28.02
C ALA A 8 37.36 -2.24 26.67
N GLU A 9 38.25 -2.75 25.81
CA GLU A 9 38.44 -2.22 24.45
C GLU A 9 37.22 -2.51 23.57
N GLY A 10 36.62 -3.69 23.66
CA GLY A 10 35.39 -4.04 22.93
C GLY A 10 34.20 -3.16 23.33
N THR A 11 34.06 -2.86 24.64
CA THR A 11 32.97 -1.98 25.13
C THR A 11 33.20 -0.51 24.75
N ALA A 12 34.42 -0.02 24.69
CA ALA A 12 34.74 1.32 24.24
C ALA A 12 34.48 1.50 22.74
N ALA A 13 34.91 0.54 21.91
CA ALA A 13 34.65 0.56 20.46
C ALA A 13 33.15 0.48 20.12
N ALA A 14 32.37 -0.30 20.86
CA ALA A 14 30.91 -0.35 20.70
C ALA A 14 30.25 0.98 21.11
N ALA A 15 30.71 1.62 22.18
CA ALA A 15 30.21 2.92 22.61
C ALA A 15 30.52 4.02 21.59
N ASP A 16 31.72 4.03 21.01
CA ASP A 16 32.13 4.97 19.96
C ASP A 16 31.31 4.76 18.68
N GLY A 17 31.01 3.50 18.31
CA GLY A 17 30.14 3.16 17.20
C GLY A 17 28.72 3.66 17.40
N ALA A 18 28.14 3.45 18.57
CA ALA A 18 26.80 3.93 18.93
C ALA A 18 26.71 5.46 18.92
N ALA A 19 27.75 6.15 19.41
CA ALA A 19 27.82 7.61 19.36
C ALA A 19 27.88 8.15 17.92
N ALA A 20 28.67 7.50 17.05
CA ALA A 20 28.77 7.84 15.64
C ALA A 20 27.44 7.60 14.91
N ASP A 21 26.77 6.48 15.16
CA ASP A 21 25.46 6.17 14.57
C ASP A 21 24.38 7.15 15.05
N LEU A 22 24.39 7.54 16.31
CA LEU A 22 23.48 8.57 16.83
C LEU A 22 23.72 9.93 16.19
N ALA A 23 25.00 10.33 16.03
CA ALA A 23 25.34 11.58 15.35
C ALA A 23 24.86 11.59 13.89
N LEU A 24 24.98 10.45 13.20
CA LEU A 24 24.52 10.29 11.84
C LEU A 24 22.99 10.36 11.74
N LEU A 25 22.26 9.70 12.65
CA LEU A 25 20.81 9.79 12.74
C LEU A 25 20.37 11.24 12.99
N ARG A 26 20.99 11.96 13.93
CA ARG A 26 20.65 13.36 14.21
C ARG A 26 20.89 14.29 13.02
N ARG A 27 21.92 14.04 12.24
CA ARG A 27 22.23 14.86 11.06
C ARG A 27 21.13 14.83 10.02
N PHE A 28 20.44 13.70 9.86
CA PHE A 28 19.40 13.49 8.84
C PHE A 28 18.01 13.21 9.45
N GLU A 29 17.82 13.48 10.76
CA GLU A 29 16.53 13.25 11.40
C GLU A 29 15.42 14.08 10.74
N PRO A 30 14.21 13.52 10.58
CA PRO A 30 13.14 14.20 9.86
C PRO A 30 12.52 15.34 10.68
N VAL A 31 11.89 16.26 9.97
CA VAL A 31 10.88 17.16 10.55
C VAL A 31 9.51 16.56 10.24
N VAL A 32 8.79 16.13 11.26
CA VAL A 32 7.44 15.59 11.11
C VAL A 32 6.41 16.67 11.36
N CYS A 33 5.54 16.88 10.37
CA CYS A 33 4.49 17.88 10.36
C CYS A 33 3.13 17.22 10.53
N TYR A 34 2.45 17.49 11.63
CA TYR A 34 1.16 16.91 11.96
C TYR A 34 0.01 17.79 11.50
N THR A 35 -1.15 17.18 11.30
CA THR A 35 -2.39 17.89 11.01
C THR A 35 -2.96 18.49 12.29
N HIS A 36 -3.51 19.70 12.20
CA HIS A 36 -4.17 20.35 13.34
C HIS A 36 -5.29 19.47 13.92
N GLY A 37 -5.29 19.30 15.24
CA GLY A 37 -6.23 18.41 15.93
C GLY A 37 -5.70 16.98 16.13
N GLU A 38 -4.44 16.68 15.74
CA GLU A 38 -3.77 15.45 16.18
C GLU A 38 -3.67 15.38 17.69
N GLN A 39 -3.84 14.18 18.25
CA GLN A 39 -3.88 13.96 19.70
C GLN A 39 -2.71 13.11 20.21
N PHE A 40 -2.15 12.27 19.36
CA PHE A 40 -1.10 11.34 19.74
C PHE A 40 0.17 11.64 18.94
N PHE A 41 1.26 11.86 19.64
CA PHE A 41 2.55 12.17 19.06
C PHE A 41 3.58 11.11 19.48
N PRO A 42 4.70 10.98 18.78
CA PRO A 42 5.72 10.00 19.08
C PRO A 42 6.24 10.11 20.51
N THR A 43 6.29 8.98 21.21
CA THR A 43 6.65 8.92 22.61
C THR A 43 7.51 7.69 22.92
N ALA A 44 8.12 7.68 24.11
CA ALA A 44 8.85 6.52 24.59
C ALA A 44 7.90 5.37 24.97
N VAL A 45 8.26 4.13 24.60
CA VAL A 45 7.48 2.93 24.94
C VAL A 45 7.35 2.71 26.46
N ASP A 46 8.32 3.18 27.25
CA ASP A 46 8.31 3.00 28.71
C ASP A 46 7.07 3.58 29.37
N GLY A 47 6.63 4.76 28.92
CA GLY A 47 5.42 5.42 29.41
C GLY A 47 4.16 4.62 29.12
N TYR A 48 4.10 4.04 27.92
CA TYR A 48 3.02 3.18 27.45
C TYR A 48 2.98 1.86 28.23
N LEU A 49 4.11 1.16 28.34
CA LEU A 49 4.22 -0.11 29.05
C LEU A 49 3.77 0.00 30.52
N ARG A 50 4.18 1.05 31.20
CA ARG A 50 3.73 1.31 32.60
C ARG A 50 2.22 1.53 32.73
N ARG A 51 1.53 1.91 31.65
CA ARG A 51 0.08 2.17 31.65
C ARG A 51 -0.72 1.13 30.89
N ALA A 52 -0.05 0.12 30.37
CA ALA A 52 -0.68 -1.03 29.74
C ALA A 52 -0.75 -2.23 30.71
N SER A 53 -1.71 -3.09 30.51
CA SER A 53 -1.77 -4.43 31.09
C SER A 53 -1.36 -5.47 30.06
N LEU A 54 -0.78 -6.57 30.51
CA LEU A 54 -0.39 -7.69 29.64
C LEU A 54 -1.36 -8.85 29.78
N TRP A 55 -1.79 -9.37 28.66
CA TRP A 55 -2.78 -10.45 28.56
C TRP A 55 -2.27 -11.57 27.67
N THR A 56 -2.83 -12.76 27.89
CA THR A 56 -2.64 -13.91 27.02
C THR A 56 -3.96 -14.51 26.60
N THR A 57 -4.02 -14.96 25.34
CA THR A 57 -5.13 -15.77 24.82
C THR A 57 -4.61 -17.17 24.54
N VAL A 58 -5.31 -18.17 25.08
CA VAL A 58 -5.12 -19.58 24.72
C VAL A 58 -6.40 -20.03 24.04
N GLU A 59 -6.30 -20.82 22.98
CA GLU A 59 -7.48 -21.30 22.26
C GLU A 59 -8.56 -21.84 23.19
N ARG A 60 -9.81 -21.41 22.94
CA ARG A 60 -11.02 -21.82 23.68
C ARG A 60 -11.05 -21.46 25.17
N ARG A 61 -10.12 -20.64 25.67
CA ARG A 61 -10.15 -20.12 27.05
C ARG A 61 -10.37 -18.62 27.06
N PRO A 62 -11.02 -18.06 28.09
CA PRO A 62 -11.12 -16.62 28.23
C PRO A 62 -9.71 -16.00 28.40
N PRO A 63 -9.50 -14.76 27.89
CA PRO A 63 -8.23 -14.07 28.06
C PRO A 63 -7.85 -13.94 29.53
N ARG A 64 -6.56 -14.18 29.83
CA ARG A 64 -6.02 -14.09 31.20
C ARG A 64 -5.02 -12.95 31.30
N ARG A 65 -5.18 -12.09 32.30
CA ARG A 65 -4.20 -11.03 32.59
C ARG A 65 -2.96 -11.62 33.25
N LEU A 66 -1.80 -11.32 32.69
CA LEU A 66 -0.47 -11.73 33.21
C LEU A 66 0.16 -10.64 34.07
N ALA A 67 0.01 -9.37 33.67
CA ALA A 67 0.48 -8.22 34.42
C ALA A 67 -0.59 -7.12 34.44
N ALA A 68 -0.78 -6.52 35.61
CA ALA A 68 -1.67 -5.37 35.75
C ALA A 68 -0.98 -4.09 35.28
N GLU A 69 -1.78 -3.04 35.05
CA GLU A 69 -1.28 -1.68 34.83
C GLU A 69 -0.37 -1.27 35.99
N GLY A 70 0.77 -0.62 35.69
CA GLY A 70 1.78 -0.23 36.66
C GLY A 70 2.82 -1.29 36.98
N ALA A 71 2.58 -2.57 36.64
CA ALA A 71 3.49 -3.68 36.93
C ALA A 71 4.41 -4.05 35.77
N LEU A 72 4.31 -3.37 34.63
CA LEU A 72 5.03 -3.70 33.40
C LEU A 72 6.07 -2.63 33.04
N ASP A 73 7.29 -3.09 32.79
CA ASP A 73 8.37 -2.36 32.13
C ASP A 73 8.94 -3.18 30.96
N ALA A 74 9.89 -2.65 30.23
CA ALA A 74 10.51 -3.33 29.09
C ALA A 74 11.14 -4.68 29.47
N ALA A 75 11.80 -4.77 30.63
CA ALA A 75 12.37 -6.01 31.14
C ALA A 75 11.28 -7.01 31.60
N GLY A 76 10.21 -6.51 32.22
CA GLY A 76 9.04 -7.30 32.59
C GLY A 76 8.32 -7.91 31.41
N LEU A 77 8.27 -7.17 30.29
CA LEU A 77 7.69 -7.67 29.05
C LEU A 77 8.47 -8.90 28.53
N VAL A 78 9.80 -8.83 28.51
CA VAL A 78 10.67 -9.94 28.11
C VAL A 78 10.49 -11.17 29.02
N ARG A 79 10.45 -10.95 30.35
CA ARG A 79 10.23 -12.04 31.33
C ARG A 79 8.87 -12.71 31.14
N ALA A 80 7.84 -11.94 30.83
CA ALA A 80 6.50 -12.47 30.61
C ALA A 80 6.40 -13.36 29.38
N VAL A 81 7.13 -13.04 28.30
CA VAL A 81 7.22 -13.89 27.12
C VAL A 81 7.82 -15.26 27.47
N ALA A 82 8.92 -15.27 28.23
CA ALA A 82 9.55 -16.51 28.68
C ALA A 82 8.63 -17.38 29.54
N ALA A 83 7.68 -16.77 30.26
CA ALA A 83 6.72 -17.46 31.10
C ALA A 83 5.45 -17.98 30.37
N ALA A 84 5.21 -17.54 29.14
CA ALA A 84 4.02 -17.91 28.36
C ALA A 84 4.37 -18.17 26.87
N PRO A 85 5.19 -19.18 26.55
CA PRO A 85 5.72 -19.40 25.21
C PRO A 85 4.65 -19.77 24.17
N ASP A 86 3.54 -20.40 24.59
CA ASP A 86 2.50 -20.93 23.69
C ASP A 86 1.24 -20.05 23.62
N GLY A 87 1.24 -18.89 24.27
CA GLY A 87 0.09 -18.00 24.34
C GLY A 87 0.17 -16.83 23.38
N GLY A 88 -0.91 -16.50 22.71
CA GLY A 88 -1.06 -15.21 22.02
C GLY A 88 -0.98 -14.06 23.02
N LEU A 89 0.18 -13.39 23.12
CA LEU A 89 0.39 -12.28 24.03
C LEU A 89 -0.08 -10.98 23.39
N TYR A 90 -0.71 -10.12 24.20
CA TYR A 90 -1.07 -8.78 23.76
C TYR A 90 -1.10 -7.79 24.93
N LEU A 91 -0.68 -6.58 24.63
CA LEU A 91 -0.85 -5.45 25.54
C LEU A 91 -2.26 -4.90 25.42
N ARG A 92 -2.71 -4.25 26.48
CA ARG A 92 -3.99 -3.57 26.51
C ARG A 92 -3.82 -2.24 27.24
N PHE A 93 -4.02 -1.17 26.51
CA PHE A 93 -3.84 0.19 27.01
C PHE A 93 -5.15 0.78 27.55
N THR A 94 -6.30 0.44 26.93
CA THR A 94 -7.62 0.94 27.30
C THR A 94 -8.44 -0.16 27.96
N ASP A 95 -8.35 -0.28 29.28
CA ASP A 95 -9.04 -1.36 30.03
C ASP A 95 -10.48 -1.04 30.41
N GLN A 96 -10.78 0.20 30.73
CA GLN A 96 -12.09 0.61 31.26
C GLN A 96 -12.58 1.89 30.58
N PRO A 97 -13.89 2.01 30.27
CA PRO A 97 -14.44 3.24 29.72
C PRO A 97 -14.32 4.38 30.74
N LEU A 98 -14.16 5.61 30.25
CA LEU A 98 -14.27 6.79 31.10
C LEU A 98 -15.66 6.88 31.71
N ASP A 99 -15.75 7.44 32.92
CA ASP A 99 -17.03 7.87 33.43
C ASP A 99 -17.65 9.00 32.60
N GLY A 100 -18.96 9.20 32.71
CA GLY A 100 -19.68 10.18 31.91
C GLY A 100 -19.19 11.63 32.09
N ALA A 101 -18.60 11.99 33.23
CA ALA A 101 -18.07 13.32 33.48
C ALA A 101 -16.69 13.49 32.80
N ALA A 102 -15.81 12.50 32.93
CA ALA A 102 -14.52 12.48 32.27
C ALA A 102 -14.66 12.49 30.73
N TYR A 103 -15.60 11.71 30.21
CA TYR A 103 -15.90 11.71 28.75
C TYR A 103 -16.40 13.08 28.26
N ARG A 104 -17.28 13.77 29.01
CA ARG A 104 -17.74 15.12 28.67
C ARG A 104 -16.62 16.14 28.69
N ARG A 105 -15.73 16.11 29.70
CA ARG A 105 -14.53 16.98 29.75
C ARG A 105 -13.65 16.73 28.53
N TRP A 106 -13.28 15.50 28.27
CA TRP A 106 -12.44 15.16 27.10
C TRP A 106 -13.06 15.66 25.79
N ARG A 107 -14.36 15.47 25.59
CA ARG A 107 -15.07 15.94 24.38
C ARG A 107 -15.08 17.46 24.25
N HIS A 108 -15.13 18.17 25.35
CA HIS A 108 -15.09 19.63 25.38
C HIS A 108 -13.68 20.16 25.11
N ASP A 109 -12.65 19.55 25.69
CA ASP A 109 -11.28 20.05 25.72
C ASP A 109 -10.45 19.59 24.50
N ARG A 110 -10.94 18.60 23.74
CA ARG A 110 -10.21 18.13 22.57
C ARG A 110 -10.12 19.19 21.49
N ALA A 111 -8.96 19.32 20.86
CA ALA A 111 -8.81 20.11 19.65
C ALA A 111 -9.80 19.61 18.57
N ALA A 112 -10.53 20.54 17.97
CA ALA A 112 -11.51 20.21 16.95
C ALA A 112 -10.78 19.87 15.64
N PHE A 113 -10.68 18.59 15.34
CA PHE A 113 -10.28 18.16 14.01
C PHE A 113 -11.41 18.53 13.01
N ARG A 114 -11.08 19.34 12.02
CA ARG A 114 -12.01 19.74 10.97
C ARG A 114 -11.58 19.09 9.66
N ALA A 115 -12.47 18.30 9.11
CA ALA A 115 -12.29 17.57 7.86
C ALA A 115 -13.32 18.05 6.80
N PRO A 116 -13.21 19.26 6.26
CA PRO A 116 -14.10 19.73 5.22
C PRO A 116 -13.91 18.87 3.95
N GLY A 117 -14.99 18.54 3.29
CA GLY A 117 -14.95 17.86 1.99
C GLY A 117 -14.87 16.33 2.00
N ARG A 118 -14.68 15.66 3.14
CA ARG A 118 -14.65 14.19 3.20
C ARG A 118 -15.89 13.55 2.59
N LEU A 119 -17.06 13.97 3.05
CA LEU A 119 -18.33 13.40 2.60
C LEU A 119 -18.65 13.70 1.14
N THR A 120 -18.12 14.79 0.57
CA THR A 120 -18.29 15.12 -0.84
C THR A 120 -17.40 14.28 -1.75
N ARG A 121 -16.28 13.80 -1.26
CA ARG A 121 -15.34 12.95 -2.00
C ARG A 121 -15.79 11.49 -2.05
N VAL A 122 -16.52 11.08 -1.01
CA VAL A 122 -17.04 9.72 -0.84
C VAL A 122 -18.44 9.63 -1.45
N GLY A 123 -18.63 8.78 -2.46
CA GLY A 123 -19.92 8.59 -3.13
C GLY A 123 -21.01 8.03 -2.19
N LEU A 124 -22.29 8.20 -2.57
CA LEU A 124 -23.44 7.78 -1.74
C LEU A 124 -23.38 6.28 -1.35
N ALA A 125 -23.01 5.40 -2.28
CA ALA A 125 -22.89 3.97 -2.00
C ALA A 125 -21.87 3.68 -0.90
N ALA A 126 -20.70 4.30 -0.97
CA ALA A 126 -19.66 4.16 0.04
C ALA A 126 -20.07 4.74 1.39
N ARG A 127 -20.84 5.86 1.42
CA ARG A 127 -21.41 6.41 2.68
C ARG A 127 -22.45 5.51 3.32
N ILE A 128 -23.25 4.80 2.51
CA ILE A 128 -24.20 3.80 3.03
C ILE A 128 -23.44 2.60 3.62
N VAL A 129 -22.41 2.13 2.91
CA VAL A 129 -21.53 1.07 3.43
C VAL A 129 -20.87 1.51 4.73
N ASP A 130 -20.33 2.73 4.79
CA ASP A 130 -19.78 3.36 6.00
C ASP A 130 -20.78 3.34 7.17
N ALA A 131 -22.02 3.78 6.94
CA ALA A 131 -23.08 3.76 7.95
C ALA A 131 -23.43 2.32 8.42
N CYS A 132 -23.40 1.34 7.52
CA CYS A 132 -23.59 -0.07 7.89
C CYS A 132 -22.43 -0.61 8.73
N PHE A 133 -21.20 -0.19 8.41
CA PHE A 133 -20.02 -0.51 9.24
C PHE A 133 -20.13 0.07 10.62
N ASP A 134 -20.49 1.35 10.74
CA ASP A 134 -20.70 2.00 12.02
C ASP A 134 -21.73 1.26 12.88
N ALA A 135 -22.86 0.89 12.28
CA ALA A 135 -23.87 0.09 12.96
C ALA A 135 -23.34 -1.29 13.39
N SER A 136 -22.51 -1.93 12.55
CA SER A 136 -21.91 -3.24 12.88
C SER A 136 -20.90 -3.16 14.03
N LEU A 137 -20.14 -2.06 14.13
CA LEU A 137 -19.18 -1.84 15.22
C LEU A 137 -19.85 -1.66 16.57
N LEU A 138 -21.04 -1.04 16.62
CA LEU A 138 -21.85 -0.96 17.84
C LEU A 138 -22.20 -2.37 18.40
N LEU A 139 -22.28 -3.37 17.53
CA LEU A 139 -22.65 -4.74 17.88
C LEU A 139 -21.45 -5.67 18.08
N ARG A 140 -20.28 -5.37 17.54
CA ARG A 140 -19.15 -6.31 17.42
C ARG A 140 -17.81 -5.77 17.94
N GLY A 141 -17.71 -4.50 18.32
CA GLY A 141 -16.46 -3.88 18.71
C GLY A 141 -15.81 -4.60 19.90
N ARG A 142 -14.51 -4.92 19.77
CA ARG A 142 -13.71 -5.43 20.91
C ARG A 142 -13.14 -4.32 21.76
N MET A 143 -12.89 -3.17 21.16
CA MET A 143 -12.45 -2.00 21.91
C MET A 143 -13.61 -1.42 22.71
N PRO A 144 -13.35 -0.99 23.94
CA PRO A 144 -14.34 -0.29 24.73
C PRO A 144 -14.88 0.93 23.99
N GLY A 145 -16.17 1.18 24.08
CA GLY A 145 -16.75 2.43 23.58
C GLY A 145 -16.00 3.63 24.15
N GLY A 146 -15.57 4.55 23.30
CA GLY A 146 -14.75 5.69 23.71
C GLY A 146 -13.28 5.36 23.99
N ALA A 147 -12.72 4.30 23.39
CA ALA A 147 -11.31 3.90 23.56
C ALA A 147 -10.34 5.07 23.30
N THR A 148 -10.56 5.85 22.25
CA THR A 148 -9.76 7.06 21.97
C THR A 148 -9.76 8.05 23.12
N SER A 149 -10.90 8.22 23.84
CA SER A 149 -10.98 9.14 24.98
C SER A 149 -10.17 8.64 26.17
N ILE A 150 -10.20 7.34 26.43
CA ILE A 150 -9.40 6.70 27.48
C ILE A 150 -7.92 6.79 27.14
N ALA A 151 -7.57 6.44 25.90
CA ALA A 151 -6.20 6.54 25.40
C ALA A 151 -5.67 7.97 25.51
N ALA A 152 -6.47 8.98 25.16
CA ALA A 152 -6.09 10.39 25.27
C ALA A 152 -5.87 10.82 26.73
N GLU A 153 -6.68 10.33 27.69
CA GLU A 153 -6.48 10.62 29.11
C GLU A 153 -5.19 9.99 29.64
N LYS A 154 -4.94 8.71 29.33
CA LYS A 154 -3.70 8.02 29.69
C LYS A 154 -2.48 8.65 29.02
N TYR A 155 -2.60 9.01 27.75
CA TYR A 155 -1.53 9.69 27.01
C TYR A 155 -1.21 11.07 27.62
N ARG A 156 -2.22 11.85 28.02
CA ARG A 156 -2.00 13.12 28.72
C ARG A 156 -1.20 12.90 30.02
N ALA A 157 -1.52 11.86 30.79
CA ALA A 157 -0.76 11.50 31.98
C ALA A 157 0.67 11.00 31.65
N MET A 158 0.88 10.36 30.49
CA MET A 158 2.22 10.02 30.01
C MET A 158 3.02 11.28 29.69
N ARG A 159 2.42 12.22 28.95
CA ARG A 159 3.06 13.49 28.57
C ARG A 159 3.40 14.36 29.77
N ALA A 160 2.57 14.37 30.81
CA ALA A 160 2.84 15.08 32.07
C ALA A 160 4.05 14.49 32.82
N ALA A 161 4.34 13.21 32.67
CA ALA A 161 5.49 12.53 33.28
C ALA A 161 6.77 12.60 32.42
N ASP A 162 6.63 12.58 31.09
CA ASP A 162 7.72 12.67 30.11
C ASP A 162 7.18 13.37 28.85
N ASP A 163 7.54 14.63 28.67
CA ASP A 163 7.09 15.48 27.57
C ASP A 163 7.95 15.39 26.31
N ARG A 164 9.02 14.58 26.32
CA ARG A 164 9.91 14.42 25.19
C ARG A 164 9.21 13.73 24.02
N PHE A 165 9.54 14.18 22.81
CA PHE A 165 9.18 13.48 21.58
C PHE A 165 10.33 12.53 21.21
N VAL A 166 10.00 11.25 21.03
CA VAL A 166 11.02 10.20 20.89
C VAL A 166 10.87 9.51 19.54
N TYR A 167 11.99 9.35 18.85
CA TYR A 167 12.10 8.32 17.82
C TYR A 167 13.14 7.28 18.22
N TYR A 168 12.99 6.08 17.66
CA TYR A 168 13.95 4.99 17.79
C TYR A 168 14.72 4.88 16.49
N GLY A 169 16.06 5.00 16.57
CA GLY A 169 16.94 4.99 15.41
C GLY A 169 17.74 3.69 15.30
N ARG A 170 17.92 3.22 14.09
CA ARG A 170 18.78 2.07 13.75
C ARG A 170 19.61 2.42 12.53
N VAL A 171 20.89 2.04 12.53
CA VAL A 171 21.79 2.23 11.39
C VAL A 171 22.20 0.87 10.85
N VAL A 172 21.93 0.62 9.57
CA VAL A 172 22.26 -0.63 8.89
C VAL A 172 23.21 -0.32 7.73
N ARG A 173 24.30 -1.09 7.61
CA ARG A 173 25.26 -0.96 6.52
C ARG A 173 25.15 -2.17 5.60
N VAL A 174 24.58 -1.98 4.41
CA VAL A 174 24.26 -3.07 3.48
C VAL A 174 24.29 -2.59 2.04
N GLY A 175 24.80 -3.40 1.11
CA GLY A 175 24.77 -3.13 -0.34
C GLY A 175 25.45 -1.82 -0.76
N GLY A 176 26.47 -1.36 -0.02
CA GLY A 176 27.17 -0.10 -0.26
C GLY A 176 26.42 1.15 0.21
N TYR A 177 25.26 0.95 0.85
CA TYR A 177 24.50 2.01 1.52
C TYR A 177 24.69 1.96 3.03
N VAL A 178 24.58 3.14 3.64
CA VAL A 178 24.32 3.30 5.07
C VAL A 178 22.87 3.73 5.20
N VAL A 179 22.07 2.88 5.81
CA VAL A 179 20.61 3.04 5.92
C VAL A 179 20.27 3.52 7.31
N LEU A 180 19.69 4.70 7.40
CA LEU A 180 19.18 5.27 8.64
C LEU A 180 17.69 4.94 8.71
N ASN A 181 17.29 4.16 9.70
CA ASN A 181 15.91 3.79 9.93
C ASN A 181 15.39 4.52 11.18
N TYR A 182 14.28 5.25 11.04
CA TYR A 182 13.59 5.98 12.10
C TYR A 182 12.27 5.32 12.37
N TRP A 183 12.02 4.93 13.62
CA TRP A 183 10.78 4.35 14.09
C TRP A 183 10.09 5.29 15.07
N PHE A 184 8.81 5.52 14.87
CA PHE A 184 7.96 6.35 15.72
C PHE A 184 6.91 5.48 16.39
N PHE A 185 6.82 5.59 17.71
CA PHE A 185 5.82 4.89 18.50
C PHE A 185 4.72 5.84 18.95
N TYR A 186 3.47 5.51 18.65
CA TYR A 186 2.28 6.24 19.10
C TYR A 186 1.43 5.34 20.00
N ALA A 187 0.81 5.94 21.03
CA ALA A 187 0.03 5.18 22.01
C ALA A 187 -1.32 4.68 21.47
N MET A 188 -1.83 5.31 20.43
CA MET A 188 -3.12 4.99 19.82
C MET A 188 -3.11 5.47 18.37
N ASN A 189 -3.73 4.70 17.48
CA ASN A 189 -4.08 5.10 16.12
C ASN A 189 -5.61 5.32 16.06
N PRO A 190 -6.09 6.57 16.25
CA PRO A 190 -7.49 6.90 16.11
C PRO A 190 -7.71 7.52 14.74
N TRP A 191 -7.67 6.77 13.68
CA TRP A 191 -7.75 7.28 12.31
C TRP A 191 -8.90 8.29 12.14
N ARG A 192 -8.53 9.53 11.80
CA ARG A 192 -9.47 10.67 11.80
C ARG A 192 -10.36 10.76 10.57
N SER A 193 -10.25 9.85 9.64
CA SER A 193 -11.08 9.86 8.42
C SER A 193 -12.56 9.54 8.68
N GLY A 194 -12.90 9.07 9.86
CA GLY A 194 -14.26 9.05 10.39
C GLY A 194 -15.00 7.76 10.26
N PHE A 195 -14.55 6.63 10.41
CA PHE A 195 -15.35 5.40 10.57
C PHE A 195 -15.54 5.08 12.05
N PHE A 196 -16.19 5.84 12.82
CA PHE A 196 -16.53 5.65 14.25
C PHE A 196 -15.62 4.67 15.01
N GLY A 197 -14.35 4.60 14.65
CA GLY A 197 -13.37 3.72 15.22
C GLY A 197 -13.15 2.39 14.49
N ALA A 198 -13.57 2.22 13.25
CA ALA A 198 -13.39 0.98 12.49
C ALA A 198 -11.91 0.56 12.35
N ASN A 199 -11.04 1.54 12.15
CA ASN A 199 -9.60 1.35 12.04
C ASN A 199 -8.84 1.70 13.33
N ASP A 200 -9.55 2.08 14.41
CA ASP A 200 -8.90 2.44 15.66
C ASP A 200 -8.20 1.21 16.25
N HIS A 201 -6.95 1.38 16.62
CA HIS A 201 -6.21 0.37 17.37
C HIS A 201 -5.27 1.03 18.38
N GLU A 202 -4.99 0.30 19.44
CA GLU A 202 -4.00 0.69 20.43
C GLU A 202 -2.61 0.45 19.89
N ALA A 203 -1.69 1.34 20.20
CA ALA A 203 -0.33 1.41 19.72
C ALA A 203 -0.23 1.55 18.19
N ASP A 204 0.80 2.26 17.75
CA ASP A 204 1.12 2.36 16.33
C ASP A 204 2.64 2.49 16.16
N TRP A 205 3.17 1.91 15.08
CA TRP A 205 4.58 1.92 14.75
C TRP A 205 4.78 2.34 13.30
N GLU A 206 5.22 3.58 13.13
CA GLU A 206 5.54 4.14 11.84
C GLU A 206 7.03 4.19 11.59
N GLN A 207 7.45 4.13 10.32
CA GLN A 207 8.85 4.12 9.96
C GLN A 207 9.14 4.93 8.71
N LEU A 208 10.37 5.44 8.66
CA LEU A 208 10.95 6.00 7.46
C LEU A 208 12.45 5.69 7.38
N PHE A 209 12.99 5.79 6.18
CA PHE A 209 14.40 5.50 5.90
C PHE A 209 15.07 6.65 5.15
N VAL A 210 16.33 6.90 5.48
CA VAL A 210 17.25 7.73 4.69
C VAL A 210 18.42 6.85 4.28
N TYR A 211 18.68 6.76 2.99
CA TYR A 211 19.74 5.94 2.41
C TYR A 211 20.90 6.84 2.01
N LEU A 212 22.07 6.60 2.62
CA LEU A 212 23.30 7.36 2.38
C LEU A 212 24.28 6.51 1.60
N SER A 213 25.11 7.14 0.79
CA SER A 213 26.32 6.51 0.23
C SER A 213 27.47 7.51 0.13
N ALA A 214 28.69 6.99 0.17
CA ALA A 214 29.88 7.79 -0.14
C ALA A 214 30.17 7.78 -1.63
N GLU A 215 30.78 8.82 -2.14
CA GLU A 215 31.42 8.87 -3.47
C GLU A 215 32.92 8.76 -3.27
N ALA A 216 33.56 7.72 -3.81
CA ALA A 216 35.02 7.56 -3.88
C ALA A 216 35.75 8.17 -2.67
N ASP A 217 35.60 7.59 -1.48
CA ASP A 217 36.22 8.01 -0.21
C ASP A 217 35.74 9.38 0.33
N GLY A 218 34.71 9.95 -0.27
CA GLY A 218 34.07 11.18 0.17
C GLY A 218 33.13 11.00 1.37
N PRO A 219 32.57 12.11 1.90
CA PRO A 219 31.60 12.06 2.98
C PRO A 219 30.31 11.35 2.56
N LEU A 220 29.63 10.71 3.50
CA LEU A 220 28.30 10.15 3.32
C LEU A 220 27.31 11.25 2.91
N ARG A 221 26.58 11.02 1.82
CA ARG A 221 25.55 11.91 1.31
C ARG A 221 24.22 11.17 1.18
N PRO A 222 23.09 11.80 1.47
CA PRO A 222 21.79 11.21 1.26
C PRO A 222 21.50 11.04 -0.23
N ARG A 223 20.95 9.88 -0.59
CA ARG A 223 20.64 9.50 -1.97
C ARG A 223 19.15 9.29 -2.17
N TRP A 224 18.51 8.64 -1.20
CA TRP A 224 17.12 8.27 -1.24
C TRP A 224 16.49 8.44 0.14
N VAL A 225 15.18 8.65 0.14
CA VAL A 225 14.32 8.49 1.32
C VAL A 225 13.19 7.54 0.97
N ALA A 226 12.69 6.78 1.94
CA ALA A 226 11.50 5.97 1.77
C ALA A 226 10.59 6.16 2.98
N TYR A 227 9.30 6.40 2.72
CA TYR A 227 8.27 6.60 3.73
C TYR A 227 7.31 5.43 3.72
N ALA A 228 7.01 4.86 4.89
CA ALA A 228 5.97 3.86 5.01
C ALA A 228 4.60 4.51 4.76
N GLN A 229 3.85 3.94 3.83
CA GLN A 229 2.52 4.39 3.43
C GLN A 229 1.60 3.18 3.33
N HIS A 230 0.29 3.37 3.53
CA HIS A 230 -0.67 2.27 3.53
C HIS A 230 -0.78 1.54 2.19
N ASP A 231 -0.65 2.25 1.07
CA ASP A 231 -1.03 1.76 -0.26
C ASP A 231 0.15 1.41 -1.15
N PHE A 232 1.39 1.73 -0.75
CA PHE A 232 2.57 1.59 -1.58
C PHE A 232 3.53 0.52 -1.09
N ALA A 233 4.30 -0.01 -2.02
CA ALA A 233 5.34 -0.99 -1.75
C ALA A 233 6.51 -0.80 -2.73
N GLY A 234 7.71 -1.22 -2.33
CA GLY A 234 8.88 -1.25 -3.20
C GLY A 234 9.24 0.12 -3.77
N ASP A 235 9.30 0.22 -5.09
CA ASP A 235 9.75 1.42 -5.80
C ASP A 235 8.94 2.68 -5.47
N ASP A 236 7.64 2.55 -5.25
CA ASP A 236 6.75 3.68 -5.03
C ASP A 236 6.88 4.32 -3.63
N LEU A 237 7.51 3.61 -2.67
CA LEU A 237 7.79 4.13 -1.32
C LEU A 237 8.91 5.16 -1.28
N ARG A 238 9.84 5.12 -2.27
CA ARG A 238 11.05 5.92 -2.22
C ARG A 238 10.98 7.15 -3.12
N ARG A 239 11.76 8.17 -2.74
CA ARG A 239 12.07 9.34 -3.58
C ARG A 239 13.57 9.55 -3.58
N ARG A 240 14.12 9.90 -4.75
CA ARG A 240 15.52 10.31 -4.85
C ARG A 240 15.71 11.62 -4.10
N TRP A 241 16.90 11.87 -3.56
CA TRP A 241 17.16 13.05 -2.74
C TRP A 241 16.94 14.38 -3.45
N ASP A 242 17.01 14.41 -4.77
CA ASP A 242 16.72 15.55 -5.64
C ASP A 242 15.31 15.55 -6.25
N ASP A 243 14.44 14.64 -5.80
CA ASP A 243 13.05 14.58 -6.26
C ASP A 243 12.29 15.84 -5.82
N PRO A 244 11.56 16.51 -6.75
CA PRO A 244 10.79 17.71 -6.45
C PRO A 244 9.65 17.49 -5.43
N GLN A 245 9.15 16.26 -5.25
CA GLN A 245 8.18 15.94 -4.20
C GLN A 245 8.82 15.88 -2.81
N LEU A 246 10.12 15.61 -2.71
CA LEU A 246 10.81 15.56 -1.44
C LEU A 246 11.03 16.95 -0.89
N ARG A 247 10.20 17.39 0.02
CA ARG A 247 10.39 18.64 0.76
C ARG A 247 11.45 18.45 1.85
N ARG A 248 12.27 19.45 2.09
CA ARG A 248 13.39 19.39 3.04
C ARG A 248 13.60 20.73 3.75
N ALA A 249 14.08 20.67 4.99
CA ALA A 249 14.64 21.80 5.74
C ALA A 249 16.15 21.53 5.90
N GLY A 250 16.97 22.02 4.95
CA GLY A 250 18.39 21.66 4.88
C GLY A 250 18.60 20.18 4.53
N GLU A 251 19.28 19.44 5.43
CA GLU A 251 19.49 17.99 5.29
C GLU A 251 18.39 17.16 5.97
N HIS A 252 17.30 17.78 6.45
CA HIS A 252 16.20 17.14 7.16
C HIS A 252 15.00 16.96 6.25
N PRO A 253 14.56 15.73 5.95
CA PRO A 253 13.37 15.49 5.15
C PRO A 253 12.10 15.91 5.92
N LEU A 254 11.17 16.58 5.24
CA LEU A 254 9.86 16.91 5.78
C LEU A 254 8.89 15.76 5.52
N VAL A 255 8.21 15.34 6.58
CA VAL A 255 7.21 14.26 6.56
C VAL A 255 5.88 14.86 6.98
N PHE A 256 4.83 14.62 6.20
CA PHE A 256 3.47 15.02 6.54
C PHE A 256 2.73 13.80 7.08
N ALA A 257 2.46 13.78 8.37
CA ALA A 257 1.81 12.65 9.03
C ALA A 257 0.30 12.69 8.84
N GLY A 258 -0.30 11.56 8.48
CA GLY A 258 -1.73 11.37 8.41
C GLY A 258 -2.39 11.54 9.79
N ALA A 259 -3.55 12.20 9.82
CA ALA A 259 -4.25 12.48 11.08
C ALA A 259 -4.80 11.20 11.70
N GLY A 260 -4.22 10.79 12.81
CA GLY A 260 -4.57 9.58 13.53
C GLY A 260 -4.05 8.28 12.91
N SER A 261 -3.84 8.21 11.59
CA SER A 261 -3.22 7.08 10.90
C SER A 261 -1.70 7.09 11.04
N HIS A 262 -1.12 8.27 11.21
CA HIS A 262 0.32 8.56 11.31
C HIS A 262 1.14 8.17 10.07
N ALA A 263 0.51 7.65 9.00
CA ALA A 263 1.18 7.33 7.75
C ALA A 263 1.96 8.52 7.19
N SER A 264 3.08 8.25 6.56
CA SER A 264 4.04 9.27 6.16
C SER A 264 3.88 9.67 4.69
N TYR A 265 3.68 10.97 4.40
CA TYR A 265 3.49 11.53 3.07
C TYR A 265 4.57 12.54 2.70
N PHE A 266 4.87 12.65 1.39
CA PHE A 266 5.88 13.59 0.85
C PHE A 266 5.35 15.01 0.69
N GLU A 267 4.05 15.16 0.44
CA GLU A 267 3.39 16.44 0.21
C GLU A 267 2.25 16.65 1.20
N PRO A 268 1.99 17.89 1.64
CA PRO A 268 0.85 18.16 2.51
C PRO A 268 -0.45 18.10 1.73
N GLY A 269 -1.49 17.53 2.32
CA GLY A 269 -2.81 17.51 1.70
C GLY A 269 -3.74 16.45 2.24
N GLU A 270 -4.72 16.11 1.45
CA GLU A 270 -5.74 15.12 1.75
C GLU A 270 -5.64 14.00 0.72
N TYR A 271 -5.49 12.76 1.19
CA TYR A 271 -5.27 11.60 0.34
C TYR A 271 -6.47 10.68 0.37
N LEU A 272 -7.01 10.39 -0.82
CA LEU A 272 -8.12 9.44 -0.96
C LEU A 272 -7.55 8.03 -1.09
N MET A 273 -7.98 7.16 -0.19
CA MET A 273 -7.56 5.77 -0.10
C MET A 273 -8.78 4.86 -0.18
N GLY A 274 -8.60 3.62 -0.61
CA GLY A 274 -9.68 2.65 -0.68
C GLY A 274 -9.36 1.40 0.13
N VAL A 275 -10.23 1.02 1.06
CA VAL A 275 -10.14 -0.26 1.76
C VAL A 275 -11.03 -1.29 1.08
N GLU A 276 -10.44 -2.43 0.78
CA GLU A 276 -11.16 -3.55 0.19
C GLU A 276 -11.70 -4.50 1.27
N PRO A 277 -13.02 -4.57 1.46
CA PRO A 277 -13.59 -5.52 2.38
C PRO A 277 -13.23 -6.96 2.01
N ALA A 278 -12.68 -7.72 2.95
CA ALA A 278 -12.26 -9.10 2.73
C ALA A 278 -13.39 -10.00 2.18
N ALA A 279 -14.64 -9.73 2.58
CA ALA A 279 -15.82 -10.42 2.10
C ALA A 279 -16.12 -10.22 0.60
N LEU A 280 -15.64 -9.13 0.00
CA LEU A 280 -15.86 -8.80 -1.41
C LEU A 280 -14.71 -9.26 -2.32
N ARG A 281 -13.60 -9.76 -1.78
CA ARG A 281 -12.46 -10.29 -2.55
C ARG A 281 -12.83 -11.35 -3.59
N PRO A 282 -13.69 -12.37 -3.27
CA PRO A 282 -14.07 -13.38 -4.28
C PRO A 282 -14.87 -12.78 -5.43
N LEU A 283 -15.75 -11.81 -5.15
CA LEU A 283 -16.54 -11.13 -6.16
C LEU A 283 -15.66 -10.29 -7.09
N ARG A 284 -14.69 -9.57 -6.52
CA ARG A 284 -13.70 -8.81 -7.29
C ARG A 284 -12.82 -9.71 -8.16
N ALA A 285 -12.38 -10.86 -7.64
CA ALA A 285 -11.63 -11.83 -8.41
C ALA A 285 -12.43 -12.34 -9.62
N ALA A 286 -13.73 -12.62 -9.44
CA ALA A 286 -14.61 -13.01 -10.53
C ALA A 286 -14.78 -11.89 -11.57
N VAL A 287 -14.96 -10.65 -11.15
CA VAL A 287 -15.04 -9.48 -12.05
C VAL A 287 -13.72 -9.28 -12.80
N GLY A 288 -12.58 -9.47 -12.13
CA GLY A 288 -11.25 -9.42 -12.74
C GLY A 288 -11.07 -10.46 -13.85
N LEU A 289 -11.49 -11.71 -13.61
CA LEU A 289 -11.47 -12.79 -14.61
C LEU A 289 -12.36 -12.47 -15.81
N VAL A 290 -13.56 -11.93 -15.58
CA VAL A 290 -14.46 -11.52 -16.68
C VAL A 290 -13.82 -10.38 -17.48
N ARG A 291 -13.23 -9.38 -16.83
CA ARG A 291 -12.53 -8.28 -17.49
C ARG A 291 -11.35 -8.78 -18.32
N GLN A 292 -10.51 -9.64 -17.74
CA GLN A 292 -9.37 -10.24 -18.45
C GLN A 292 -9.84 -11.02 -19.68
N PHE A 293 -10.87 -11.84 -19.55
CA PHE A 293 -11.47 -12.55 -20.68
C PHE A 293 -11.92 -11.60 -21.79
N TRP A 294 -12.59 -10.48 -21.45
CA TRP A 294 -13.05 -9.51 -22.45
C TRP A 294 -11.89 -8.72 -23.08
N VAL A 295 -10.89 -8.32 -22.32
CA VAL A 295 -9.69 -7.64 -22.85
C VAL A 295 -8.91 -8.55 -23.80
N GLU A 296 -8.70 -9.81 -23.43
CA GLU A 296 -7.99 -10.78 -24.26
C GLU A 296 -8.75 -11.15 -25.55
N ARG A 297 -10.10 -11.16 -25.48
CA ARG A 297 -10.94 -11.55 -26.63
C ARG A 297 -11.34 -10.38 -27.54
N LEU A 298 -11.53 -9.18 -27.01
CA LEU A 298 -11.96 -8.01 -27.77
C LEU A 298 -10.83 -6.99 -28.02
N GLY A 299 -9.74 -7.06 -27.26
CA GLY A 299 -8.62 -6.13 -27.35
C GLY A 299 -7.66 -6.34 -28.53
N GLN A 300 -7.92 -7.31 -29.42
CA GLN A 300 -7.11 -7.52 -30.63
C GLN A 300 -7.35 -6.47 -31.73
N GLY A 301 -8.05 -5.39 -31.44
CA GLY A 301 -8.41 -4.35 -32.39
C GLY A 301 -8.19 -2.91 -31.94
N GLY A 302 -7.02 -2.55 -31.41
CA GLY A 302 -6.67 -1.13 -31.29
C GLY A 302 -6.02 -0.68 -29.99
N ALA A 303 -4.80 -0.18 -30.15
CA ALA A 303 -4.03 0.74 -29.31
C ALA A 303 -3.58 0.26 -27.90
N ASP A 304 -2.28 0.35 -27.72
CA ASP A 304 -1.50 0.16 -26.50
C ASP A 304 -2.17 0.75 -25.25
N VAL A 305 -2.67 -0.15 -24.39
CA VAL A 305 -2.98 0.17 -23.00
C VAL A 305 -1.89 -0.49 -22.16
N PRO A 306 -1.13 0.25 -21.34
CA PRO A 306 -0.08 -0.33 -20.51
C PRO A 306 -0.63 -1.38 -19.56
N ASP A 307 0.03 -2.51 -19.52
CA ASP A 307 -0.33 -3.71 -18.78
C ASP A 307 -0.16 -3.48 -17.26
N ALA A 308 -1.22 -3.02 -16.59
CA ALA A 308 -1.24 -2.84 -15.14
C ALA A 308 -1.50 -4.16 -14.37
N ALA A 309 -1.74 -5.27 -15.08
CA ALA A 309 -2.18 -6.52 -14.45
C ALA A 309 -1.05 -7.53 -14.15
N SER A 310 0.08 -7.47 -14.86
CA SER A 310 1.19 -8.43 -14.68
C SER A 310 2.00 -8.17 -13.39
N GLY A 311 2.09 -6.92 -12.95
CA GLY A 311 2.81 -6.55 -11.72
C GLY A 311 2.12 -6.98 -10.41
N ALA A 312 0.80 -7.17 -10.43
CA ALA A 312 0.03 -7.51 -9.23
C ALA A 312 0.09 -9.01 -8.84
N ALA A 313 0.40 -9.89 -9.78
CA ALA A 313 0.49 -11.33 -9.52
C ALA A 313 1.85 -11.73 -8.94
N GLU A 314 2.93 -11.13 -9.40
CA GLU A 314 4.28 -11.39 -8.88
C GLU A 314 4.51 -10.81 -7.48
N GLN A 315 3.89 -9.66 -7.17
CA GLN A 315 3.97 -9.06 -5.83
C GLN A 315 3.12 -9.78 -4.76
N ARG A 316 2.23 -10.69 -5.16
CA ARG A 316 1.44 -11.50 -4.21
C ARG A 316 2.21 -12.66 -3.59
N ALA A 317 3.26 -13.14 -4.23
CA ALA A 317 4.07 -14.24 -3.72
C ALA A 317 4.98 -13.83 -2.55
N ASP A 318 5.27 -12.52 -2.41
CA ASP A 318 6.18 -11.99 -1.40
C ASP A 318 5.47 -11.38 -0.17
N ARG A 319 4.14 -11.41 -0.14
CA ARG A 319 3.33 -11.04 1.03
C ARG A 319 2.87 -12.31 1.72
N GLY A 320 3.45 -12.62 2.86
CA GLY A 320 2.94 -13.64 3.77
C GLY A 320 1.43 -13.47 4.05
N PRO A 321 0.70 -14.51 4.44
CA PRO A 321 -0.76 -14.55 4.55
C PRO A 321 -1.38 -13.53 5.52
N ASP A 322 -0.59 -12.82 6.30
CA ASP A 322 -0.99 -11.85 7.30
C ASP A 322 -0.44 -10.43 7.09
N GLY A 323 -0.07 -10.06 5.86
CA GLY A 323 0.15 -8.68 5.50
C GLY A 323 -1.11 -7.89 5.91
N GLY A 324 -1.08 -7.38 7.13
CA GLY A 324 -2.18 -6.65 7.73
C GLY A 324 -2.44 -5.37 6.95
N ALA A 325 -3.67 -4.98 6.92
CA ALA A 325 -4.34 -3.96 6.16
C ALA A 325 -4.65 -4.39 4.74
N GLY A 326 -5.90 -4.29 4.38
CA GLY A 326 -6.36 -4.47 3.03
C GLY A 326 -5.45 -3.70 2.07
N SER A 327 -5.00 -4.35 1.01
CA SER A 327 -4.36 -3.63 -0.08
C SER A 327 -5.39 -2.64 -0.61
N ALA A 328 -5.29 -1.41 -0.14
CA ALA A 328 -6.01 -0.31 -0.72
C ALA A 328 -5.46 -0.16 -2.12
N GLY A 329 -6.24 -0.47 -3.12
CA GLY A 329 -5.92 -0.13 -4.49
C GLY A 329 -5.83 1.38 -4.56
N SER A 330 -4.77 1.90 -5.18
CA SER A 330 -4.61 3.33 -5.42
C SER A 330 -5.93 3.91 -5.93
N ALA A 331 -6.57 4.74 -5.12
CA ALA A 331 -7.77 5.47 -5.50
C ALA A 331 -7.42 6.67 -6.42
N GLY A 332 -6.18 6.76 -6.87
CA GLY A 332 -5.68 7.84 -7.73
C GLY A 332 -6.40 7.95 -9.07
N ASP A 333 -7.29 7.01 -9.41
CA ASP A 333 -8.10 7.07 -10.63
C ASP A 333 -9.57 6.69 -10.41
N VAL A 334 -10.16 7.18 -9.32
CA VAL A 334 -11.63 7.10 -9.11
C VAL A 334 -12.42 7.85 -10.20
N GLY A 335 -11.72 8.47 -11.14
CA GLY A 335 -12.29 9.22 -12.27
C GLY A 335 -12.53 8.45 -13.55
N ASP A 336 -11.96 7.27 -13.71
CA ASP A 336 -12.12 6.52 -14.97
C ASP A 336 -13.26 5.50 -14.86
N VAL A 337 -14.17 5.61 -15.84
CA VAL A 337 -15.44 4.85 -15.97
C VAL A 337 -15.24 3.34 -16.12
N GLY A 338 -14.00 2.85 -16.18
CA GLY A 338 -13.65 1.45 -16.43
C GLY A 338 -13.38 0.59 -15.20
N ASP A 339 -13.24 1.16 -14.00
CA ASP A 339 -12.86 0.34 -12.85
C ASP A 339 -14.06 -0.07 -11.98
N VAL A 340 -14.72 -1.16 -12.40
CA VAL A 340 -15.74 -1.84 -11.59
C VAL A 340 -15.18 -2.27 -10.22
N ALA A 341 -13.87 -2.42 -10.09
CA ALA A 341 -13.20 -2.76 -8.83
C ALA A 341 -13.33 -1.63 -7.80
N ALA A 342 -13.39 -0.37 -8.24
CA ALA A 342 -13.62 0.78 -7.35
C ALA A 342 -15.03 0.79 -6.71
N LEU A 343 -16.00 0.06 -7.26
CA LEU A 343 -17.32 -0.09 -6.66
C LEU A 343 -17.32 -0.96 -5.39
N PHE A 344 -16.25 -1.73 -5.19
CA PHE A 344 -16.10 -2.64 -4.05
C PHE A 344 -15.10 -2.14 -3.00
N SER A 345 -14.51 -0.95 -3.20
CA SER A 345 -13.66 -0.31 -2.22
C SER A 345 -14.44 0.73 -1.41
N VAL A 346 -14.17 0.79 -0.12
CA VAL A 346 -14.69 1.83 0.77
C VAL A 346 -13.65 2.94 0.83
N PRO A 347 -13.94 4.15 0.31
CA PRO A 347 -12.96 5.22 0.27
C PRO A 347 -12.78 5.87 1.65
N PHE A 348 -11.53 6.04 2.04
CA PHE A 348 -11.10 6.80 3.20
C PHE A 348 -10.38 8.07 2.73
N VAL A 349 -10.35 9.07 3.59
CA VAL A 349 -9.49 10.24 3.37
C VAL A 349 -8.47 10.30 4.50
N ASP A 350 -7.18 10.26 4.15
CA ASP A 350 -6.13 10.53 5.10
C ASP A 350 -5.70 12.00 5.02
N TYR A 351 -5.65 12.66 6.16
CA TYR A 351 -5.43 14.11 6.27
C TYR A 351 -4.00 14.39 6.72
N ALA A 352 -3.09 14.56 5.78
CA ALA A 352 -1.68 14.88 6.02
C ALA A 352 -1.38 16.36 5.74
N ARG A 353 -2.14 17.28 6.34
CA ARG A 353 -2.09 18.72 6.01
C ARG A 353 -0.82 19.41 6.50
N GLY A 354 -0.22 18.94 7.59
CA GLY A 354 0.96 19.56 8.17
C GLY A 354 0.74 20.96 8.74
N ASP A 355 -0.51 21.31 9.06
CA ASP A 355 -0.95 22.62 9.57
C ASP A 355 -1.02 22.68 11.11
N GLY A 356 -0.56 21.62 11.79
CA GLY A 356 -0.53 21.48 13.23
C GLY A 356 0.89 21.56 13.83
N LEU A 357 1.11 20.75 14.87
CA LEU A 357 2.38 20.66 15.56
C LEU A 357 3.47 20.12 14.63
N ARG A 358 4.70 20.67 14.78
CA ARG A 358 5.88 20.20 14.04
C ARG A 358 6.96 19.79 15.05
N ILE A 359 7.64 18.68 14.76
CA ILE A 359 8.69 18.12 15.60
C ILE A 359 9.92 17.87 14.74
N GLY A 360 11.06 18.40 15.16
CA GLY A 360 12.34 18.18 14.48
C GLY A 360 13.27 19.36 14.52
N PRO A 361 14.39 19.29 13.79
CA PRO A 361 15.37 20.35 13.74
C PRO A 361 14.81 21.67 13.23
N GLY A 362 15.13 22.75 13.95
CA GLY A 362 14.64 24.09 13.62
C GLY A 362 13.23 24.42 14.09
N GLU A 363 12.51 23.44 14.66
CA GLU A 363 11.17 23.62 15.19
C GLU A 363 11.21 23.87 16.72
N ALA A 364 10.10 24.35 17.28
CA ALA A 364 9.99 24.55 18.73
C ALA A 364 10.07 23.24 19.52
N ASN A 365 9.76 22.11 18.87
CA ASN A 365 9.78 20.78 19.48
C ASN A 365 10.90 19.95 18.86
N ALA A 366 11.86 19.53 19.71
CA ALA A 366 13.01 18.74 19.30
C ALA A 366 12.82 17.25 19.57
N TRP A 367 13.50 16.41 18.79
CA TRP A 367 13.57 14.98 19.03
C TRP A 367 14.48 14.61 20.20
N SER A 368 14.11 13.56 20.91
CA SER A 368 14.92 12.84 21.88
C SER A 368 15.19 11.42 21.37
N PRO A 369 16.21 11.22 20.52
CA PRO A 369 16.47 9.94 19.88
C PRO A 369 16.89 8.87 20.87
N ARG A 370 16.52 7.61 20.57
CA ARG A 370 16.99 6.40 21.24
C ARG A 370 17.47 5.41 20.19
N LEU A 371 18.66 4.85 20.39
CA LEU A 371 19.17 3.81 19.51
C LEU A 371 18.47 2.48 19.78
N LEU A 372 18.19 1.74 18.72
CA LEU A 372 17.85 0.31 18.75
C LEU A 372 19.11 -0.55 18.57
N ASP A 373 20.23 -0.02 19.03
CA ASP A 373 21.53 -0.68 18.96
C ASP A 373 21.59 -1.83 19.98
N GLY A 374 22.13 -2.99 19.54
CA GLY A 374 22.12 -4.20 20.36
C GLY A 374 20.73 -4.83 20.54
N GLU A 375 19.75 -4.40 19.74
CA GLU A 375 18.36 -4.85 19.76
C GLU A 375 17.81 -4.99 21.18
N PRO A 376 17.23 -3.92 21.77
CA PRO A 376 16.68 -3.98 23.11
C PRO A 376 15.84 -5.23 23.31
N GLY A 377 15.99 -5.91 24.46
CA GLY A 377 15.37 -7.22 24.69
C GLY A 377 13.86 -7.30 24.40
N TRP A 378 13.15 -6.15 24.50
CA TRP A 378 11.74 -6.08 24.15
C TRP A 378 11.50 -6.09 22.62
N VAL A 379 12.46 -5.64 21.81
CA VAL A 379 12.39 -5.72 20.33
C VAL A 379 12.57 -7.16 19.88
N GLU A 380 13.54 -7.86 20.44
CA GLU A 380 13.83 -9.26 20.13
C GLU A 380 12.81 -10.23 20.75
N GLY A 381 12.49 -10.02 22.00
CA GLY A 381 11.75 -10.99 22.80
C GLY A 381 10.24 -10.90 22.64
N PHE A 382 9.66 -9.72 22.37
CA PHE A 382 8.21 -9.57 22.33
C PHE A 382 7.64 -9.61 20.93
N ARG A 383 7.01 -10.72 20.57
CA ARG A 383 6.31 -10.95 19.29
C ARG A 383 4.79 -10.78 19.41
N GLY A 384 4.31 -10.42 20.58
CA GLY A 384 2.88 -10.20 20.83
C GLY A 384 2.37 -8.88 20.26
N LEU A 385 1.05 -8.70 20.30
CA LEU A 385 0.43 -7.45 19.87
C LEU A 385 0.66 -6.33 20.89
N TRP A 386 0.98 -5.15 20.40
CA TRP A 386 1.19 -3.97 21.25
C TRP A 386 -0.11 -3.33 21.75
N GLY A 387 -1.26 -3.81 21.28
CA GLY A 387 -2.55 -3.29 21.72
C GLY A 387 -3.73 -4.10 21.22
N LEU A 388 -4.93 -3.60 21.49
CA LEU A 388 -6.18 -4.12 20.96
C LEU A 388 -6.56 -3.41 19.66
N ASP A 389 -7.28 -4.14 18.81
CA ASP A 389 -7.92 -3.64 17.60
C ASP A 389 -9.44 -3.84 17.65
N THR A 390 -10.17 -3.15 16.80
CA THR A 390 -11.63 -3.29 16.68
C THR A 390 -12.05 -4.63 16.09
N ARG A 391 -11.15 -5.39 15.47
CA ARG A 391 -11.42 -6.65 14.74
C ARG A 391 -12.66 -6.56 13.85
N ASP A 392 -12.60 -5.63 12.96
CA ASP A 392 -13.57 -5.47 11.91
C ASP A 392 -13.52 -6.69 10.94
N PRO A 393 -14.66 -7.32 10.62
CA PRO A 393 -14.70 -8.43 9.66
C PRO A 393 -14.40 -8.01 8.22
N PHE A 394 -14.35 -6.72 7.94
CA PHE A 394 -14.17 -6.16 6.61
C PHE A 394 -12.72 -5.72 6.31
N GLY A 395 -11.83 -5.79 7.28
CA GLY A 395 -10.40 -5.56 7.12
C GLY A 395 -9.96 -4.12 7.36
N GLY A 396 -9.97 -3.67 8.59
CA GLY A 396 -9.31 -2.44 9.03
C GLY A 396 -7.84 -2.67 9.41
N GLU A 397 -7.13 -1.60 9.70
CA GLU A 397 -5.83 -1.67 10.36
C GLU A 397 -5.93 -2.37 11.71
N ARG A 398 -4.82 -2.94 12.11
CA ARG A 398 -4.78 -3.76 13.31
C ARG A 398 -3.57 -3.40 14.15
N ALA A 399 -3.71 -3.57 15.48
CA ALA A 399 -2.62 -3.35 16.41
C ALA A 399 -1.33 -4.07 16.00
N PRO A 400 -0.17 -3.39 16.00
CA PRO A 400 1.10 -3.91 15.52
C PRO A 400 1.75 -4.90 16.50
N SER A 401 2.70 -5.70 15.98
CA SER A 401 3.56 -6.57 16.80
C SER A 401 4.95 -5.96 17.07
N GLY A 402 5.03 -4.64 17.12
CA GLY A 402 6.28 -3.89 17.34
C GLY A 402 7.04 -3.56 16.06
N PRO A 403 8.26 -3.03 16.16
CA PRO A 403 9.01 -2.59 14.99
C PRO A 403 9.59 -3.75 14.19
N LYS A 404 9.97 -4.87 14.84
CA LYS A 404 10.68 -5.97 14.19
C LYS A 404 9.76 -7.02 13.58
N TYR A 405 8.60 -7.29 14.17
CA TYR A 405 7.77 -8.42 13.80
C TYR A 405 6.47 -8.02 13.11
N ASN A 406 6.04 -8.86 12.18
CA ASN A 406 4.68 -8.89 11.68
C ASN A 406 3.76 -9.59 12.70
N ARG A 407 2.43 -9.47 12.51
CA ARG A 407 1.44 -10.07 13.42
C ARG A 407 1.47 -11.61 13.45
N ASP A 408 1.94 -12.23 12.39
CA ASP A 408 2.17 -13.69 12.28
C ASP A 408 3.46 -14.16 12.97
N GLY A 409 4.23 -13.23 13.56
CA GLY A 409 5.50 -13.49 14.23
C GLY A 409 6.70 -13.56 13.29
N THR A 410 6.52 -13.40 11.98
CA THR A 410 7.64 -13.29 11.03
C THR A 410 8.35 -11.95 11.18
N VAL A 411 9.63 -11.89 10.80
CA VAL A 411 10.40 -10.63 10.82
C VAL A 411 9.97 -9.79 9.63
N ARG A 412 9.78 -8.47 9.85
CA ARG A 412 9.43 -7.52 8.78
C ARG A 412 10.55 -7.44 7.74
N VAL A 413 10.18 -7.39 6.45
CA VAL A 413 11.15 -7.17 5.35
C VAL A 413 11.96 -5.90 5.58
N SER A 414 11.31 -4.81 5.97
CA SER A 414 11.98 -3.54 6.27
C SER A 414 13.05 -3.63 7.36
N TRP A 415 12.97 -4.65 8.23
CA TRP A 415 13.94 -4.89 9.29
C TRP A 415 15.18 -5.64 8.82
N TYR A 416 15.01 -6.74 8.07
CA TYR A 416 16.14 -7.58 7.64
C TYR A 416 16.67 -7.23 6.25
N ASP A 417 15.83 -6.70 5.37
CA ASP A 417 16.19 -6.25 4.01
C ASP A 417 15.61 -4.85 3.71
N PRO A 418 16.18 -3.80 4.30
CA PRO A 418 15.71 -2.43 4.09
C PRO A 418 15.91 -1.93 2.65
N LEU A 419 16.84 -2.54 1.88
CA LEU A 419 17.01 -2.19 0.46
C LEU A 419 15.90 -2.80 -0.38
N GLY A 420 15.63 -4.10 -0.27
CA GLY A 420 14.56 -4.78 -0.99
C GLY A 420 13.18 -4.22 -0.64
N TRP A 421 12.95 -3.85 0.62
CA TRP A 421 11.70 -3.22 1.05
C TRP A 421 11.37 -1.94 0.25
N ALA A 422 12.38 -1.12 -0.05
CA ALA A 422 12.25 0.11 -0.84
C ALA A 422 12.61 -0.09 -2.33
N GLY A 423 12.82 -1.32 -2.80
CA GLY A 423 13.24 -1.63 -4.17
C GLY A 423 14.61 -1.05 -4.54
N LEU A 424 15.48 -0.83 -3.55
CA LEU A 424 16.86 -0.35 -3.74
C LEU A 424 17.89 -1.47 -3.88
N ASP A 425 17.52 -2.72 -3.71
CA ASP A 425 18.35 -3.90 -3.95
C ASP A 425 18.92 -3.96 -5.38
N LYS A 426 18.17 -3.44 -6.33
CA LYS A 426 18.52 -3.32 -7.76
C LYS A 426 19.19 -1.99 -8.13
N VAL A 427 19.43 -1.10 -7.17
CA VAL A 427 19.98 0.25 -7.41
C VAL A 427 21.31 0.39 -6.71
N SER A 428 22.38 0.29 -7.49
CA SER A 428 23.74 0.48 -6.97
C SER A 428 23.98 1.92 -6.53
N PRO A 429 24.76 2.13 -5.46
CA PRO A 429 25.19 3.48 -5.06
C PRO A 429 25.92 4.21 -6.19
N PRO A 430 25.80 5.54 -6.32
CA PRO A 430 26.37 6.29 -7.45
C PRO A 430 27.84 6.03 -7.76
N GLY A 431 28.68 5.84 -6.75
CA GLY A 431 30.11 5.55 -6.94
C GLY A 431 30.42 4.13 -7.47
N ALA A 432 29.52 3.18 -7.29
CA ALA A 432 29.64 1.81 -7.78
C ALA A 432 28.88 1.61 -9.09
N GLY A 433 27.78 2.31 -9.29
CA GLY A 433 26.82 2.05 -10.35
C GLY A 433 27.39 2.15 -11.78
N ALA A 434 28.30 3.08 -12.05
CA ALA A 434 28.93 3.18 -13.37
C ALA A 434 29.84 1.97 -13.66
N ARG A 435 30.66 1.56 -12.68
CA ARG A 435 31.56 0.40 -12.82
C ARG A 435 30.80 -0.92 -12.94
N GLU A 436 29.74 -1.08 -12.14
CA GLU A 436 28.87 -2.26 -12.19
C GLU A 436 28.09 -2.32 -13.51
N LEU A 437 27.58 -1.20 -13.98
CA LEU A 437 26.91 -1.12 -15.27
C LEU A 437 27.87 -1.43 -16.41
N GLU A 438 29.10 -0.93 -16.36
CA GLU A 438 30.15 -1.30 -17.32
C GLU A 438 30.48 -2.80 -17.32
N ALA A 439 30.57 -3.40 -16.13
CA ALA A 439 30.79 -4.85 -16.00
C ALA A 439 29.59 -5.65 -16.54
N ALA A 440 28.36 -5.22 -16.24
CA ALA A 440 27.15 -5.84 -16.76
C ALA A 440 27.03 -5.73 -18.27
N LEU A 441 27.39 -4.58 -18.85
CA LEU A 441 27.40 -4.38 -20.31
C LEU A 441 28.42 -5.30 -21.00
N ARG A 442 29.62 -5.48 -20.43
CA ARG A 442 30.58 -6.45 -20.93
C ARG A 442 30.04 -7.89 -20.88
N GLY A 443 29.29 -8.26 -19.84
CA GLY A 443 28.60 -9.55 -19.77
C GLY A 443 27.58 -9.72 -20.89
N LEU A 444 26.71 -8.74 -21.09
CA LEU A 444 25.71 -8.76 -22.16
C LEU A 444 26.33 -8.78 -23.56
N GLU A 445 27.47 -8.11 -23.76
CA GLU A 445 28.23 -8.16 -25.02
C GLU A 445 28.79 -9.57 -25.29
N SER A 446 29.28 -10.25 -24.26
CA SER A 446 29.72 -11.65 -24.35
C SER A 446 28.56 -12.59 -24.72
N ASP A 447 27.41 -12.44 -24.03
CA ASP A 447 26.20 -13.24 -24.28
C ASP A 447 25.69 -13.01 -25.71
N ARG A 448 25.69 -11.76 -26.15
CA ARG A 448 25.31 -11.38 -27.52
C ARG A 448 26.21 -11.98 -28.59
N ALA A 449 27.52 -12.04 -28.33
CA ALA A 449 28.48 -12.68 -29.20
C ALA A 449 28.26 -14.21 -29.29
N ALA A 450 28.05 -14.86 -28.14
CA ALA A 450 27.72 -16.28 -28.07
C ALA A 450 26.41 -16.63 -28.82
N LEU A 451 25.39 -15.77 -28.67
CA LEU A 451 24.11 -15.90 -29.36
C LEU A 451 24.28 -15.72 -30.89
N GLY A 452 25.16 -14.81 -31.32
CA GLY A 452 25.51 -14.64 -32.71
C GLY A 452 26.11 -15.91 -33.34
N ALA A 453 26.98 -16.61 -32.60
CA ALA A 453 27.53 -17.88 -33.04
C ALA A 453 26.44 -18.98 -33.16
N ARG A 454 25.49 -19.03 -32.23
CA ARG A 454 24.33 -19.94 -32.29
C ARG A 454 23.43 -19.66 -33.50
N ILE A 455 23.18 -18.40 -33.80
CA ILE A 455 22.41 -17.98 -34.99
C ILE A 455 23.10 -18.46 -36.29
N GLU A 456 24.40 -18.29 -36.41
CA GLU A 456 25.15 -18.76 -37.60
C GLU A 456 25.16 -20.30 -37.71
N ALA A 457 25.31 -21.00 -36.61
CA ALA A 457 25.17 -22.45 -36.57
C ALA A 457 23.78 -22.90 -37.06
N GLN A 458 22.71 -22.25 -36.56
CA GLN A 458 21.34 -22.54 -36.97
C GLN A 458 21.05 -22.24 -38.43
N ARG A 459 21.60 -21.13 -38.94
CA ARG A 459 21.57 -20.80 -40.38
C ARG A 459 22.27 -21.86 -41.24
N THR A 460 23.37 -22.41 -40.73
CA THR A 460 24.09 -23.50 -41.43
C THR A 460 23.28 -24.78 -41.48
N VAL A 461 22.59 -25.13 -40.40
CA VAL A 461 21.64 -26.26 -40.34
C VAL A 461 20.50 -26.06 -41.36
N LEU A 462 19.90 -24.88 -41.42
CA LEU A 462 18.87 -24.56 -42.41
C LEU A 462 19.35 -24.67 -43.86
N ARG A 463 20.54 -24.14 -44.18
CA ARG A 463 21.14 -24.30 -45.51
C ARG A 463 21.32 -25.77 -45.89
N ARG A 464 21.78 -26.61 -44.92
CA ARG A 464 21.94 -28.06 -45.12
C ARG A 464 20.60 -28.74 -45.42
N LEU A 465 19.57 -28.47 -44.58
CA LEU A 465 18.22 -29.02 -44.74
C LEU A 465 17.57 -28.59 -46.07
N ALA A 466 17.80 -27.37 -46.51
CA ALA A 466 17.31 -26.88 -47.81
C ALA A 466 17.99 -27.54 -49.04
N LEU A 467 19.23 -28.03 -48.89
CA LEU A 467 19.97 -28.69 -49.96
C LEU A 467 19.73 -30.21 -50.06
N GLU A 468 19.28 -30.87 -49.00
CA GLU A 468 19.04 -32.31 -48.94
C GLU A 468 17.92 -32.79 -49.91
N PRO A 469 16.74 -32.13 -50.05
CA PRO A 469 15.72 -32.54 -51.00
C PRO A 469 16.19 -32.52 -52.47
N ALA A 470 17.04 -31.57 -52.80
CA ALA A 470 17.62 -31.45 -54.16
C ALA A 470 18.58 -32.59 -54.49
N ARG A 471 19.17 -33.26 -53.50
CA ARG A 471 20.11 -34.37 -53.71
C ARG A 471 19.44 -35.76 -53.66
N SER A 472 18.34 -35.91 -52.93
CA SER A 472 17.72 -37.22 -52.66
C SER A 472 16.49 -37.55 -53.54
N GLY A 473 15.93 -36.57 -54.28
CA GLY A 473 14.74 -36.78 -55.14
C GLY A 473 13.47 -37.22 -54.42
N ARG A 474 13.47 -37.22 -53.08
CA ARG A 474 12.33 -37.58 -52.23
C ARG A 474 11.98 -36.42 -51.28
N ALA A 475 10.94 -35.70 -51.60
CA ALA A 475 10.30 -34.79 -50.65
C ALA A 475 9.45 -35.59 -49.67
N GLY A 476 9.97 -35.90 -48.46
CA GLY A 476 9.23 -36.59 -47.41
C GLY A 476 8.80 -35.63 -46.31
N GLU A 477 7.60 -35.87 -45.73
CA GLU A 477 7.05 -35.09 -44.58
C GLU A 477 8.03 -34.86 -43.40
N PRO A 478 8.92 -35.78 -43.03
CA PRO A 478 9.88 -35.58 -41.96
C PRO A 478 10.88 -34.42 -42.19
N GLY A 479 11.31 -34.22 -43.47
CA GLY A 479 12.20 -33.12 -43.82
C GLY A 479 11.58 -31.73 -43.67
N ALA A 480 10.31 -31.60 -44.05
CA ALA A 480 9.58 -30.35 -43.90
C ALA A 480 9.29 -30.01 -42.43
N ALA A 481 9.10 -31.01 -41.56
CA ALA A 481 8.93 -30.77 -40.12
C ALA A 481 10.26 -30.30 -39.47
N ALA A 482 11.40 -30.93 -39.82
CA ALA A 482 12.71 -30.53 -39.33
C ALA A 482 13.10 -29.11 -39.81
N GLN A 483 12.79 -28.76 -41.06
CA GLN A 483 12.99 -27.42 -41.56
C GLN A 483 12.17 -26.38 -40.80
N ARG A 484 10.86 -26.61 -40.57
CA ARG A 484 9.98 -25.71 -39.79
C ARG A 484 10.50 -25.53 -38.37
N ALA A 485 10.92 -26.60 -37.71
CA ALA A 485 11.50 -26.53 -36.37
C ALA A 485 12.78 -25.69 -36.33
N ALA A 486 13.67 -25.87 -37.35
CA ALA A 486 14.90 -25.12 -37.47
C ALA A 486 14.62 -23.63 -37.76
N GLU A 487 13.62 -23.32 -38.57
CA GLU A 487 13.19 -21.93 -38.86
C GLU A 487 12.59 -21.27 -37.61
N GLN A 488 11.79 -22.00 -36.82
CA GLN A 488 11.27 -21.50 -35.56
C GLN A 488 12.41 -21.21 -34.58
N GLY A 489 13.34 -22.16 -34.42
CA GLY A 489 14.50 -21.96 -33.55
C GLY A 489 15.35 -20.75 -33.97
N LEU A 490 15.49 -20.50 -35.27
CA LEU A 490 16.19 -19.29 -35.76
C LEU A 490 15.42 -18.01 -35.42
N ARG A 491 14.09 -17.99 -35.57
CA ARG A 491 13.26 -16.84 -35.22
C ARG A 491 13.39 -16.50 -33.73
N ASP A 492 13.39 -17.53 -32.87
CA ASP A 492 13.50 -17.34 -31.43
C ASP A 492 14.90 -16.79 -31.05
N LEU A 493 15.96 -17.33 -31.63
CA LEU A 493 17.33 -16.81 -31.42
C LEU A 493 17.51 -15.37 -31.93
N VAL A 494 16.88 -15.02 -33.05
CA VAL A 494 16.93 -13.64 -33.58
C VAL A 494 16.17 -12.68 -32.68
N ARG A 495 15.03 -13.10 -32.13
CA ARG A 495 14.27 -12.29 -31.14
C ARG A 495 15.10 -12.06 -29.89
N GLU A 496 15.68 -13.13 -29.32
CA GLU A 496 16.56 -13.04 -28.14
C GLU A 496 17.77 -12.09 -28.43
N ALA A 497 18.31 -12.11 -29.65
CA ALA A 497 19.38 -11.21 -30.05
C ALA A 497 18.93 -9.74 -30.14
N SER A 498 17.72 -9.48 -30.63
CA SER A 498 17.14 -8.14 -30.68
C SER A 498 16.92 -7.58 -29.25
N ASP A 499 16.40 -8.40 -28.34
CA ASP A 499 16.20 -8.02 -26.94
C ASP A 499 17.52 -7.66 -26.25
N LEU A 500 18.59 -8.44 -26.52
CA LEU A 500 19.94 -8.13 -26.01
C LEU A 500 20.51 -6.84 -26.63
N ASP A 501 20.31 -6.60 -27.91
CA ASP A 501 20.77 -5.38 -28.60
C ASP A 501 20.06 -4.13 -28.02
N GLU A 502 18.76 -4.20 -27.73
CA GLU A 502 18.00 -3.13 -27.07
C GLU A 502 18.53 -2.86 -25.65
N ARG A 503 18.75 -3.91 -24.86
CA ARG A 503 19.31 -3.81 -23.51
C ARG A 503 20.71 -3.19 -23.52
N LEU A 504 21.58 -3.58 -24.47
CA LEU A 504 22.90 -3.01 -24.63
C LEU A 504 22.82 -1.52 -25.01
N ALA A 505 21.96 -1.15 -25.96
CA ALA A 505 21.75 0.24 -26.36
C ALA A 505 21.27 1.10 -25.19
N ALA A 506 20.25 0.65 -24.46
CA ALA A 506 19.73 1.34 -23.28
C ALA A 506 20.80 1.48 -22.17
N GLY A 507 21.55 0.41 -21.91
CA GLY A 507 22.63 0.41 -20.93
C GLY A 507 23.77 1.37 -21.27
N ARG A 508 24.17 1.44 -22.54
CA ARG A 508 25.21 2.39 -23.02
C ARG A 508 24.75 3.85 -22.90
N VAL A 509 23.49 4.15 -23.21
CA VAL A 509 22.91 5.49 -23.02
C VAL A 509 22.92 5.85 -21.53
N ARG A 510 22.53 4.92 -20.67
CA ARG A 510 22.56 5.13 -19.23
C ARG A 510 23.98 5.35 -18.70
N LEU A 511 24.95 4.57 -19.16
CA LEU A 511 26.36 4.72 -18.77
C LEU A 511 26.89 6.09 -19.19
N ALA A 512 26.61 6.53 -20.41
CA ALA A 512 27.00 7.86 -20.89
C ALA A 512 26.40 8.99 -20.04
N ARG A 513 25.14 8.89 -19.64
CA ARG A 513 24.50 9.85 -18.72
C ARG A 513 25.17 9.87 -17.35
N LEU A 514 25.39 8.71 -16.77
CA LEU A 514 26.06 8.59 -15.46
C LEU A 514 27.47 9.19 -15.51
N SER A 515 28.22 8.95 -16.60
CA SER A 515 29.56 9.50 -16.80
C SER A 515 29.54 11.02 -17.01
N ALA A 516 28.45 11.57 -17.55
CA ALA A 516 28.22 13.02 -17.67
C ALA A 516 27.68 13.67 -16.39
N GLY A 517 27.48 12.89 -15.31
CA GLY A 517 26.89 13.38 -14.06
C GLY A 517 25.37 13.63 -14.14
N ASP A 518 24.70 13.12 -15.17
CA ASP A 518 23.24 13.18 -15.31
C ASP A 518 22.59 11.89 -14.77
N PRO A 519 22.01 11.91 -13.56
CA PRO A 519 21.35 10.74 -12.98
C PRO A 519 19.97 10.45 -13.59
N GLY A 520 19.50 11.24 -14.55
CA GLY A 520 18.18 11.12 -15.18
C GLY A 520 17.03 11.62 -14.31
N ASP A 521 15.81 11.41 -14.77
CA ASP A 521 14.59 11.78 -14.07
C ASP A 521 14.53 11.12 -12.67
N PRO A 522 14.38 11.91 -11.58
CA PRO A 522 14.30 11.36 -10.23
C PRO A 522 13.06 10.50 -9.99
N GLN A 523 12.02 10.63 -10.81
CA GLN A 523 10.76 9.92 -10.70
C GLN A 523 10.60 8.75 -11.69
N ALA A 524 11.59 8.48 -12.54
CA ALA A 524 11.52 7.42 -13.57
C ALA A 524 11.25 6.01 -13.02
N HIS A 525 11.49 5.76 -11.73
CA HIS A 525 11.25 4.48 -11.07
C HIS A 525 9.82 4.31 -10.53
N LEU A 526 9.06 5.40 -10.45
CA LEU A 526 7.72 5.39 -9.87
C LEU A 526 6.72 4.78 -10.85
N ARG A 527 5.95 3.82 -10.37
CA ARG A 527 4.80 3.27 -11.08
C ARG A 527 3.52 4.03 -10.74
N HIS A 528 3.41 4.44 -9.47
CA HIS A 528 2.27 5.20 -8.95
C HIS A 528 2.79 6.37 -8.13
N ILE A 529 2.21 7.53 -8.36
CA ILE A 529 2.50 8.74 -7.59
C ILE A 529 1.26 9.10 -6.78
N HIS A 530 1.37 9.02 -5.46
CA HIS A 530 0.31 9.47 -4.58
C HIS A 530 0.34 10.99 -4.46
N ARG A 531 -0.63 11.63 -5.05
CA ARG A 531 -0.81 13.08 -4.97
C ARG A 531 -1.99 13.41 -4.06
N PRO A 532 -1.90 14.51 -3.30
CA PRO A 532 -3.05 14.96 -2.54
C PRO A 532 -4.18 15.38 -3.49
N GLU A 533 -5.40 15.12 -3.05
CA GLU A 533 -6.59 15.56 -3.76
C GLU A 533 -6.65 17.09 -3.87
N PRO A 534 -7.15 17.63 -4.97
CA PRO A 534 -7.35 19.07 -5.10
C PRO A 534 -8.21 19.62 -3.97
N ALA A 535 -7.88 20.82 -3.47
CA ALA A 535 -8.65 21.49 -2.44
C ALA A 535 -10.13 21.66 -2.86
N VAL A 536 -11.05 21.34 -1.96
CA VAL A 536 -12.50 21.50 -2.21
C VAL A 536 -12.84 22.99 -2.19
N PRO A 537 -13.42 23.55 -3.27
CA PRO A 537 -13.76 24.97 -3.30
C PRO A 537 -14.80 25.32 -2.23
N GLU A 538 -14.71 26.53 -1.66
CA GLU A 538 -15.63 26.98 -0.58
C GLU A 538 -17.12 26.91 -0.95
N ARG A 539 -17.45 26.97 -2.23
CA ARG A 539 -18.83 26.83 -2.73
C ARG A 539 -19.40 25.40 -2.56
N ALA A 540 -18.59 24.44 -2.15
CA ALA A 540 -19.01 23.06 -1.92
C ALA A 540 -19.78 22.83 -0.59
N ARG A 541 -19.96 23.86 0.26
CA ARG A 541 -20.69 23.70 1.55
C ARG A 541 -22.09 23.12 1.39
N LEU A 542 -22.81 23.49 0.33
CA LEU A 542 -24.14 22.90 0.05
C LEU A 542 -24.03 21.43 -0.35
N VAL A 543 -23.01 21.08 -1.11
CA VAL A 543 -22.73 19.69 -1.49
C VAL A 543 -22.30 18.88 -0.28
N GLU A 544 -21.50 19.47 0.61
CA GLU A 544 -21.14 18.86 1.91
C GLU A 544 -22.35 18.60 2.79
N LEU A 545 -23.23 19.61 2.93
CA LEU A 545 -24.46 19.47 3.72
C LEU A 545 -25.35 18.38 3.12
N TRP A 546 -25.55 18.38 1.80
CA TRP A 546 -26.27 17.31 1.11
C TRP A 546 -25.63 15.94 1.35
N SER A 547 -24.32 15.85 1.19
CA SER A 547 -23.59 14.61 1.40
C SER A 547 -23.69 14.10 2.84
N ALA A 548 -23.70 15.00 3.81
CA ALA A 548 -23.90 14.65 5.22
C ALA A 548 -25.34 14.15 5.53
N LEU A 549 -26.33 14.73 4.86
CA LEU A 549 -27.75 14.43 5.13
C LEU A 549 -28.31 13.32 4.24
N SER A 550 -27.76 13.09 3.05
CA SER A 550 -28.36 12.21 2.03
C SER A 550 -28.56 10.77 2.46
N ALA A 551 -27.62 10.19 3.22
CA ALA A 551 -27.79 8.82 3.76
C ALA A 551 -28.94 8.78 4.79
N GLY A 552 -29.02 9.76 5.68
CA GLY A 552 -30.12 9.89 6.65
C GLY A 552 -31.47 10.14 5.98
N VAL A 553 -31.52 11.01 4.97
CA VAL A 553 -32.71 11.27 4.17
C VAL A 553 -33.17 10.00 3.46
N LEU A 554 -32.22 9.25 2.86
CA LEU A 554 -32.55 7.96 2.21
C LEU A 554 -33.15 6.96 3.20
N ILE A 555 -32.52 6.76 4.35
CA ILE A 555 -33.00 5.84 5.38
C ILE A 555 -34.38 6.25 5.91
N ALA A 556 -34.58 7.54 6.18
CA ALA A 556 -35.86 8.09 6.63
C ALA A 556 -36.95 7.92 5.55
N ALA A 557 -36.62 8.22 4.28
CA ALA A 557 -37.55 8.05 3.17
C ALA A 557 -37.95 6.58 2.95
N LEU A 558 -36.98 5.65 3.03
CA LEU A 558 -37.24 4.21 2.93
C LEU A 558 -38.09 3.72 4.12
N GLY A 559 -37.80 4.18 5.34
CA GLY A 559 -38.59 3.83 6.52
C GLY A 559 -40.04 4.35 6.42
N ALA A 560 -40.22 5.62 6.01
CA ALA A 560 -41.53 6.19 5.78
C ALA A 560 -42.32 5.44 4.68
N LEU A 561 -41.63 5.05 3.62
CA LEU A 561 -42.22 4.31 2.51
C LEU A 561 -42.73 2.93 2.92
N ILE A 562 -41.96 2.18 3.69
CA ILE A 562 -42.37 0.86 4.22
C ILE A 562 -43.65 0.98 5.06
N VAL A 563 -43.77 2.07 5.83
CA VAL A 563 -44.94 2.31 6.69
C VAL A 563 -46.15 2.82 5.91
N LEU A 564 -45.95 3.73 4.95
CA LEU A 564 -47.06 4.47 4.29
C LEU A 564 -47.55 3.80 2.99
N ALA A 565 -46.72 2.98 2.33
CA ALA A 565 -47.05 2.38 1.04
C ALA A 565 -46.70 0.88 0.97
N PRO A 566 -47.32 0.02 1.77
CA PRO A 566 -46.93 -1.41 1.87
C PRO A 566 -47.14 -2.21 0.59
N ALA A 567 -48.04 -1.80 -0.30
CA ALA A 567 -48.33 -2.55 -1.54
C ALA A 567 -47.39 -2.22 -2.72
N GLY A 568 -46.80 -1.03 -2.72
CA GLY A 568 -45.91 -0.53 -3.81
C GLY A 568 -44.46 -0.39 -3.44
N TRP A 569 -44.04 -0.90 -2.27
CA TRP A 569 -42.74 -0.65 -1.70
C TRP A 569 -41.54 -0.99 -2.60
N PRO A 570 -41.51 -2.06 -3.43
CA PRO A 570 -40.32 -2.37 -4.25
C PRO A 570 -40.04 -1.27 -5.30
N LEU A 571 -41.10 -0.83 -6.03
CA LEU A 571 -40.94 0.21 -7.02
C LEU A 571 -40.60 1.56 -6.41
N ALA A 572 -41.17 1.84 -5.27
CA ALA A 572 -40.95 3.09 -4.56
C ALA A 572 -39.53 3.12 -3.92
N ILE A 573 -38.98 2.00 -3.48
CA ILE A 573 -37.55 1.91 -3.07
C ILE A 573 -36.65 2.29 -4.24
N VAL A 574 -36.89 1.72 -5.43
CA VAL A 574 -36.11 2.02 -6.63
C VAL A 574 -36.23 3.50 -7.00
N ALA A 575 -37.42 4.08 -6.90
CA ALA A 575 -37.66 5.50 -7.20
C ALA A 575 -36.96 6.43 -6.20
N VAL A 576 -37.05 6.16 -4.89
CA VAL A 576 -36.37 6.94 -3.85
C VAL A 576 -34.85 6.85 -3.98
N PHE A 577 -34.33 5.63 -4.11
CA PHE A 577 -32.90 5.43 -4.27
C PHE A 577 -32.38 6.08 -5.56
N GLY A 578 -33.06 5.85 -6.68
CA GLY A 578 -32.75 6.48 -7.95
C GLY A 578 -32.80 8.02 -7.89
N GLY A 579 -33.82 8.58 -7.23
CA GLY A 579 -33.93 10.02 -7.01
C GLY A 579 -32.75 10.61 -6.24
N VAL A 580 -32.35 9.96 -5.14
CA VAL A 580 -31.19 10.39 -4.35
C VAL A 580 -29.90 10.30 -5.17
N VAL A 581 -29.71 9.23 -5.93
CA VAL A 581 -28.55 9.05 -6.83
C VAL A 581 -28.52 10.13 -7.92
N VAL A 582 -29.64 10.47 -8.51
CA VAL A 582 -29.74 11.52 -9.54
C VAL A 582 -29.40 12.90 -8.95
N VAL A 583 -29.95 13.23 -7.77
CA VAL A 583 -29.65 14.51 -7.09
C VAL A 583 -28.15 14.57 -6.72
N GLU A 584 -27.60 13.49 -6.22
CA GLU A 584 -26.18 13.37 -5.90
C GLU A 584 -25.29 13.58 -7.14
N ALA A 585 -25.62 12.89 -8.23
CA ALA A 585 -24.90 12.99 -9.48
C ALA A 585 -24.97 14.40 -10.10
N ALA A 586 -26.12 15.05 -9.97
CA ALA A 586 -26.30 16.44 -10.39
C ALA A 586 -25.45 17.40 -9.53
N ALA A 587 -25.48 17.25 -8.21
CA ALA A 587 -24.67 18.02 -7.28
C ALA A 587 -23.16 17.89 -7.54
N GLN A 588 -22.70 16.70 -7.91
CA GLN A 588 -21.29 16.40 -8.22
C GLN A 588 -20.93 16.64 -9.70
N ARG A 589 -21.84 17.17 -10.53
CA ARG A 589 -21.65 17.34 -11.99
C ARG A 589 -21.32 16.05 -12.74
N ARG A 590 -21.76 14.90 -12.23
CA ARG A 590 -21.53 13.56 -12.80
C ARG A 590 -22.81 12.94 -13.41
N LEU A 591 -23.86 13.73 -13.59
CA LEU A 591 -25.18 13.27 -14.02
C LEU A 591 -25.12 12.45 -15.32
N ILE A 592 -24.36 12.92 -16.32
CA ILE A 592 -24.25 12.23 -17.63
C ILE A 592 -23.63 10.83 -17.44
N ARG A 593 -22.59 10.70 -16.61
CA ARG A 593 -21.95 9.40 -16.35
C ARG A 593 -22.90 8.42 -15.64
N VAL A 594 -23.64 8.92 -14.65
CA VAL A 594 -24.60 8.09 -13.92
C VAL A 594 -25.73 7.63 -14.84
N LEU A 595 -26.25 8.49 -15.69
CA LEU A 595 -27.27 8.14 -16.68
C LEU A 595 -26.74 7.08 -17.66
N LEU A 596 -25.51 7.23 -18.14
CA LEU A 596 -24.87 6.26 -19.03
C LEU A 596 -24.72 4.88 -18.34
N ASN A 597 -24.23 4.85 -17.11
CA ASN A 597 -24.08 3.60 -16.35
C ASN A 597 -25.43 2.94 -16.06
N VAL A 598 -26.44 3.70 -15.69
CA VAL A 598 -27.81 3.19 -15.50
C VAL A 598 -28.36 2.62 -16.80
N THR A 599 -28.14 3.29 -17.93
CA THR A 599 -28.55 2.79 -19.25
C THR A 599 -27.85 1.47 -19.59
N ILE A 600 -26.54 1.37 -19.33
CA ILE A 600 -25.78 0.12 -19.56
C ILE A 600 -26.31 -1.01 -18.66
N VAL A 601 -26.53 -0.76 -17.37
CA VAL A 601 -27.07 -1.77 -16.44
C VAL A 601 -28.47 -2.21 -16.87
N LEU A 602 -29.34 -1.29 -17.27
CA LEU A 602 -30.67 -1.61 -17.77
C LEU A 602 -30.60 -2.41 -19.08
N ALA A 603 -29.70 -2.05 -20.00
CA ALA A 603 -29.49 -2.80 -21.24
C ALA A 603 -29.02 -4.24 -20.97
N ILE A 604 -28.05 -4.43 -20.04
CA ILE A 604 -27.59 -5.76 -19.63
C ILE A 604 -28.72 -6.55 -18.96
N ALA A 605 -29.47 -5.94 -18.03
CA ALA A 605 -30.61 -6.59 -17.38
C ALA A 605 -31.67 -7.00 -18.39
N THR A 606 -31.98 -6.11 -19.34
CA THR A 606 -32.93 -6.42 -20.44
C THR A 606 -32.42 -7.57 -21.31
N ALA A 607 -31.14 -7.56 -21.67
CA ALA A 607 -30.52 -8.64 -22.44
C ALA A 607 -30.58 -9.99 -21.69
N LEU A 608 -30.30 -9.99 -20.37
CA LEU A 608 -30.40 -11.19 -19.53
C LEU A 608 -31.83 -11.74 -19.45
N VAL A 609 -32.85 -10.86 -19.32
CA VAL A 609 -34.26 -11.25 -19.33
C VAL A 609 -34.64 -11.82 -20.70
N LEU A 610 -34.24 -11.16 -21.79
CA LEU A 610 -34.48 -11.65 -23.14
C LEU A 610 -33.82 -13.01 -23.38
N VAL A 611 -32.57 -13.18 -22.93
CA VAL A 611 -31.90 -14.50 -23.04
C VAL A 611 -32.62 -15.53 -22.22
N LYS A 612 -33.07 -15.21 -21.00
CA LYS A 612 -33.81 -16.15 -20.14
C LYS A 612 -35.13 -16.58 -20.76
N ASP A 613 -35.90 -15.63 -21.28
CA ASP A 613 -37.25 -15.89 -21.79
C ASP A 613 -37.26 -16.41 -23.24
N TYR A 614 -36.22 -16.08 -24.03
CA TYR A 614 -36.11 -16.41 -25.47
C TYR A 614 -34.82 -17.17 -25.81
N TRP A 615 -34.24 -17.95 -24.87
CA TRP A 615 -32.95 -18.61 -25.05
C TRP A 615 -32.88 -19.48 -26.34
N GLN A 616 -34.00 -20.12 -26.75
CA GLN A 616 -34.07 -20.91 -27.97
C GLN A 616 -33.91 -20.05 -29.23
N ALA A 617 -34.56 -18.88 -29.26
CA ALA A 617 -34.43 -17.93 -30.37
C ALA A 617 -33.00 -17.36 -30.42
N VAL A 618 -32.38 -17.06 -29.27
CA VAL A 618 -30.99 -16.59 -29.20
C VAL A 618 -30.02 -17.63 -29.75
N ILE A 619 -30.20 -18.91 -29.43
CA ILE A 619 -29.36 -19.99 -29.98
C ILE A 619 -29.56 -20.11 -31.49
N VAL A 620 -30.79 -20.10 -31.97
CA VAL A 620 -31.07 -20.17 -33.41
C VAL A 620 -30.43 -18.98 -34.15
N PHE A 621 -30.55 -17.79 -33.60
CA PHE A 621 -29.93 -16.58 -34.19
C PHE A 621 -28.40 -16.66 -34.20
N ALA A 622 -27.79 -17.16 -33.13
CA ALA A 622 -26.34 -17.35 -33.04
C ALA A 622 -25.85 -18.40 -34.06
N LEU A 623 -26.58 -19.51 -34.21
CA LEU A 623 -26.27 -20.52 -35.22
C LEU A 623 -26.40 -20.00 -36.64
N LEU A 624 -27.43 -19.20 -36.93
CA LEU A 624 -27.61 -18.55 -38.24
C LEU A 624 -26.50 -17.54 -38.52
N ALA A 625 -26.13 -16.73 -37.55
CA ALA A 625 -25.02 -15.77 -37.68
C ALA A 625 -23.68 -16.50 -37.92
N PHE A 626 -23.45 -17.61 -37.20
CA PHE A 626 -22.27 -18.45 -37.40
C PHE A 626 -22.26 -19.09 -38.81
N LEU A 627 -23.40 -19.60 -39.26
CA LEU A 627 -23.54 -20.15 -40.61
C LEU A 627 -23.25 -19.11 -41.69
N VAL A 628 -23.81 -17.89 -41.55
CA VAL A 628 -23.54 -16.78 -42.47
C VAL A 628 -22.06 -16.42 -42.47
N SER A 629 -21.42 -16.35 -41.29
CA SER A 629 -19.99 -16.10 -41.17
C SER A 629 -19.14 -17.16 -41.88
N LEU A 630 -19.48 -18.44 -41.69
CA LEU A 630 -18.81 -19.56 -42.36
C LEU A 630 -18.97 -19.48 -43.89
N VAL A 631 -20.17 -19.19 -44.39
CA VAL A 631 -20.41 -19.05 -45.81
C VAL A 631 -19.62 -17.86 -46.39
N VAL A 632 -19.58 -16.73 -45.71
CA VAL A 632 -18.81 -15.56 -46.15
C VAL A 632 -17.31 -15.87 -46.18
N GLN A 633 -16.77 -16.53 -45.13
CA GLN A 633 -15.38 -16.93 -45.10
C GLN A 633 -15.01 -17.90 -46.25
N ASN A 634 -15.86 -18.92 -46.48
CA ASN A 634 -15.62 -19.87 -47.55
C ASN A 634 -15.74 -19.23 -48.95
N LEU A 635 -16.65 -18.27 -49.13
CA LEU A 635 -16.75 -17.50 -50.38
C LEU A 635 -15.55 -16.55 -50.59
N ASP A 636 -15.00 -15.97 -49.54
CA ASP A 636 -13.80 -15.17 -49.61
C ASP A 636 -12.56 -16.03 -49.95
N GLU A 637 -12.49 -17.23 -49.41
CA GLU A 637 -11.41 -18.18 -49.76
C GLU A 637 -11.52 -18.63 -51.22
N LEU A 638 -12.72 -18.92 -51.71
CA LEU A 638 -12.95 -19.23 -53.15
C LEU A 638 -12.66 -18.05 -54.08
N ARG A 639 -12.75 -16.81 -53.63
CA ARG A 639 -12.39 -15.61 -54.44
C ARG A 639 -10.91 -15.34 -54.47
N ARG A 640 -10.15 -15.91 -53.56
CA ARG A 640 -8.69 -15.75 -53.46
C ARG A 640 -7.90 -16.88 -54.15
N THR A 641 -8.57 -17.96 -54.48
CA THR A 641 -8.06 -19.04 -55.37
C THR A 641 -8.41 -18.74 -56.82
#